data_e18c77c2904db8931d7138226a78e4f0
#
_entry.id   e18c77c2904db8931d7138226a78e4f0
#
_cell.length_a   1.000
_cell.length_b   1.000
_cell.length_c   1.000
_cell.angle_alpha   90.00
_cell.angle_beta   90.00
_cell.angle_gamma   90.00
#
_symmetry.space_group_name_H-M   'P 1'
#
loop_
_entity.id
_entity.type
_entity.pdbx_description
1 polymer ?
#
loop_
_entity_poly.entity_id
_entity_poly.type
_entity_poly.pdbx_seq_one_letter_code
_entity_poly.pdbx_strand_id
1 'polypeptide(L)'
;MLKKLLFIHLALLSLCSSAIIAQEKIFTPEEVVGLNPALYLSGFSQLQWVGNEDVYSYSDKKNVIQVDASDGKNDTIFNLSELNKILKISLFDTITRIPQINWIDESKLYYFSQNKLFLFNINEKSVTLISAFPENAQNQNLSLPSMRVAYTIDNNLYVSDGEKHTQITFEPEGVVCGQTVHRNEFGISGGIFWSPDGNKIAFYRMDENMVATYPIVDISERIAVVKPDRYPMTGETSHQVTLGIYDLQNGSTTFMKTGEPKDQYLTSVCWSPDSKSLFTGILNRDQNHLVMSAFDIASGERTKILFEEKDEKYVEPMNPMFFLPDGSNNFLWLSQRDGYLHLYLYDLQGNMIRQITSGSWVVSSFSGFSADGKNIFFLSTKESPIEQNIYTLNIKSAKISRLSSDKGTHRAILSKSGKFVLDVYSNQSTPRAIKLITTKNGKSLNIKTETNPLKDYKLGKTRIFTIPATDGSDLYCRMISPPGMDSTKRYPVVVYVYGGPHSQMITESWLGGANFYLNYLAQKGYIVFTLDNHGTSNRGKAFEQAIFRNVGTIESEDQMLGIAYLKSLPFVDASRIGIDGWSYGGFMSMTLKLQHPDVFKVAIAGGPVIDWKYYEVMYGERYMDTPQTNPDGYAKASLLNQAKNLKGKLLIMHGTEDNTVVWQNSLSFLKQCVDDGILLDYFVYPGHEHNVRGKDRAHLIRKITNYFEENL
;
A
#
# COMPACT_ATOMS: atom_id res chain seq x y z
N MET A 1 17.28 71.34 19.51
CA MET A 1 16.88 70.57 18.31
C MET A 1 17.74 69.33 18.10
N LEU A 2 19.04 69.35 18.39
CA LEU A 2 19.94 68.18 18.11
C LEU A 2 19.62 66.88 18.95
N LYS A 3 19.10 67.04 20.19
CA LYS A 3 18.77 65.84 21.02
C LYS A 3 17.51 65.08 20.60
N LYS A 4 16.60 65.70 19.85
CA LYS A 4 15.40 65.01 19.31
C LYS A 4 15.68 64.26 18.04
N LEU A 5 16.67 64.66 17.24
CA LEU A 5 17.09 63.91 16.02
C LEU A 5 17.86 62.62 16.40
N LEU A 6 18.63 62.62 17.46
CA LEU A 6 19.38 61.44 17.89
C LEU A 6 18.49 60.29 18.37
N PHE A 7 17.34 60.61 19.02
CA PHE A 7 16.38 59.59 19.48
C PHE A 7 15.58 58.99 18.32
N ILE A 8 15.32 59.73 17.25
CA ILE A 8 14.60 59.22 16.08
C ILE A 8 15.50 58.29 15.24
N HIS A 9 16.80 58.55 15.18
CA HIS A 9 17.75 57.67 14.49
C HIS A 9 18.05 56.37 15.26
N LEU A 10 18.07 56.41 16.61
CA LEU A 10 18.19 55.19 17.40
C LEU A 10 16.91 54.34 17.38
N ALA A 11 15.71 54.93 17.29
CA ALA A 11 14.45 54.20 17.16
C ALA A 11 14.26 53.59 15.76
N LEU A 12 14.81 54.20 14.70
CA LEU A 12 14.80 53.64 13.35
C LEU A 12 15.85 52.53 13.14
N LEU A 13 16.95 52.53 13.90
CA LEU A 13 17.95 51.46 13.88
C LEU A 13 17.52 50.22 14.72
N SER A 14 16.58 50.36 15.66
CA SER A 14 16.04 49.23 16.41
C SER A 14 14.86 48.55 15.72
N LEU A 15 14.33 49.11 14.62
CA LEU A 15 13.25 48.51 13.83
C LEU A 15 13.75 47.73 12.61
N CYS A 16 15.05 47.72 12.31
CA CYS A 16 15.64 46.98 11.19
C CYS A 16 16.39 45.70 11.60
N SER A 17 16.29 45.25 12.83
CA SER A 17 16.97 44.01 13.27
C SER A 17 16.04 42.93 13.84
N SER A 18 14.80 42.89 13.42
CA SER A 18 14.12 41.59 13.35
C SER A 18 14.58 40.89 12.06
N ALA A 19 15.89 40.62 11.98
CA ALA A 19 16.36 39.53 11.14
C ALA A 19 15.53 38.33 11.52
N ILE A 20 14.71 37.89 10.61
CA ILE A 20 14.06 36.57 10.65
C ILE A 20 15.22 35.58 10.79
N ILE A 21 15.59 35.25 12.03
CA ILE A 21 16.34 34.05 12.32
C ILE A 21 15.29 32.97 12.09
N ALA A 22 15.16 32.58 10.82
CA ALA A 22 14.54 31.32 10.49
C ALA A 22 15.35 30.27 11.26
N GLN A 23 14.83 29.79 12.35
CA GLN A 23 15.45 28.75 13.14
C GLN A 23 15.38 27.49 12.28
N GLU A 24 16.47 27.23 11.57
CA GLU A 24 16.59 26.14 10.61
C GLU A 24 16.82 24.83 11.35
N LYS A 25 15.71 24.17 11.75
CA LYS A 25 15.76 22.87 12.38
C LYS A 25 16.30 21.82 11.41
N ILE A 26 17.11 20.92 11.95
CA ILE A 26 17.57 19.70 11.27
C ILE A 26 16.78 18.53 11.88
N PHE A 27 16.39 17.57 11.06
CA PHE A 27 15.75 16.35 11.55
C PHE A 27 16.65 15.59 12.52
N THR A 28 16.04 14.98 13.54
CA THR A 28 16.66 13.91 14.30
C THR A 28 16.24 12.55 13.73
N PRO A 29 16.99 11.46 13.97
CA PRO A 29 16.56 10.12 13.56
C PRO A 29 15.18 9.73 14.11
N GLU A 30 14.82 10.18 15.32
CA GLU A 30 13.52 9.95 15.92
C GLU A 30 12.39 10.65 15.13
N GLU A 31 12.62 11.88 14.70
CA GLU A 31 11.67 12.62 13.86
C GLU A 31 11.52 11.98 12.48
N VAL A 32 12.62 11.52 11.90
CA VAL A 32 12.63 10.81 10.60
C VAL A 32 11.73 9.57 10.62
N VAL A 33 11.70 8.84 11.74
CA VAL A 33 10.91 7.61 11.88
C VAL A 33 9.52 7.84 12.48
N GLY A 34 9.12 9.10 12.62
CA GLY A 34 7.77 9.46 13.08
C GLY A 34 7.55 9.32 14.58
N LEU A 35 8.59 9.41 15.40
CA LEU A 35 8.43 9.40 16.87
C LEU A 35 8.08 10.77 17.46
N ASN A 36 8.07 11.84 16.64
CA ASN A 36 7.64 13.16 17.05
C ASN A 36 6.22 13.46 16.53
N PRO A 37 5.18 13.43 17.40
CA PRO A 37 3.80 13.70 16.99
C PRO A 37 3.56 15.09 16.41
N ALA A 38 4.44 16.07 16.70
CA ALA A 38 4.32 17.43 16.16
C ALA A 38 4.51 17.50 14.64
N LEU A 39 5.11 16.47 14.04
CA LEU A 39 5.29 16.36 12.59
C LEU A 39 4.13 15.65 11.88
N TYR A 40 3.15 15.13 12.63
CA TYR A 40 1.97 14.54 12.02
C TYR A 40 1.01 15.63 11.54
N LEU A 41 0.44 15.41 10.37
CA LEU A 41 -0.62 16.26 9.88
C LEU A 41 -1.85 16.08 10.76
N SER A 42 -2.25 17.15 11.47
CA SER A 42 -3.34 17.16 12.45
C SER A 42 -4.69 17.37 11.76
N GLY A 43 -4.98 16.60 10.73
CA GLY A 43 -6.20 16.77 9.96
C GLY A 43 -7.45 16.17 10.56
N PHE A 44 -8.50 16.20 9.77
CA PHE A 44 -9.69 15.44 10.07
C PHE A 44 -9.34 13.95 10.08
N SER A 45 -9.52 13.29 11.19
CA SER A 45 -9.47 11.85 11.27
C SER A 45 -10.86 11.27 10.99
N GLN A 46 -10.91 10.04 10.49
CA GLN A 46 -12.17 9.32 10.23
C GLN A 46 -13.12 10.08 9.29
N LEU A 47 -12.58 10.78 8.28
CA LEU A 47 -13.39 11.48 7.29
C LEU A 47 -14.17 10.46 6.46
N GLN A 48 -15.52 10.51 6.51
CA GLN A 48 -16.42 9.56 5.85
C GLN A 48 -17.82 10.16 5.64
N TRP A 49 -18.60 9.56 4.74
CA TRP A 49 -20.00 9.91 4.57
C TRP A 49 -20.87 9.23 5.62
N VAL A 50 -21.99 9.86 5.96
CA VAL A 50 -22.94 9.40 6.97
C VAL A 50 -24.11 8.70 6.28
N GLY A 51 -24.23 7.39 6.48
CA GLY A 51 -25.38 6.65 5.90
C GLY A 51 -25.54 6.85 4.40
N ASN A 52 -26.76 7.18 3.99
CA ASN A 52 -27.11 7.48 2.60
C ASN A 52 -27.25 8.98 2.33
N GLU A 53 -27.05 9.82 3.34
CA GLU A 53 -27.23 11.27 3.25
C GLU A 53 -26.02 11.97 2.61
N ASP A 54 -26.27 13.17 2.08
CA ASP A 54 -25.21 14.06 1.60
C ASP A 54 -24.57 14.83 2.77
N VAL A 55 -24.33 14.13 3.88
CA VAL A 55 -23.68 14.58 5.11
C VAL A 55 -22.40 13.80 5.31
N TYR A 56 -21.30 14.49 5.58
CA TYR A 56 -20.05 13.83 5.94
C TYR A 56 -19.68 14.07 7.40
N SER A 57 -18.89 13.18 7.97
CA SER A 57 -18.38 13.31 9.33
C SER A 57 -16.87 13.21 9.38
N TYR A 58 -16.31 13.78 10.42
CA TYR A 58 -14.91 13.62 10.80
C TYR A 58 -14.76 13.72 12.32
N SER A 59 -13.62 13.24 12.85
CA SER A 59 -13.27 13.47 14.25
C SER A 59 -12.07 14.40 14.39
N ASP A 60 -12.14 15.27 15.41
CA ASP A 60 -11.07 16.13 15.88
C ASP A 60 -10.65 15.68 17.28
N LYS A 61 -9.75 14.75 17.43
CA LYS A 61 -9.26 14.22 18.74
C LYS A 61 -10.36 13.85 19.76
N LYS A 62 -11.34 14.71 20.03
CA LYS A 62 -12.35 14.54 21.09
C LYS A 62 -13.79 14.62 20.61
N ASN A 63 -14.05 15.22 19.47
CA ASN A 63 -15.39 15.43 18.96
C ASN A 63 -15.63 14.67 17.67
N VAL A 64 -16.86 14.22 17.44
CA VAL A 64 -17.35 13.79 16.14
C VAL A 64 -18.28 14.85 15.60
N ILE A 65 -17.94 15.37 14.44
CA ILE A 65 -18.62 16.49 13.79
C ILE A 65 -19.23 15.98 12.50
N GLN A 66 -20.49 16.34 12.26
CA GLN A 66 -21.17 16.16 10.98
C GLN A 66 -21.26 17.49 10.25
N VAL A 67 -21.24 17.43 8.91
CA VAL A 67 -21.34 18.59 8.04
C VAL A 67 -22.26 18.26 6.88
N ASP A 68 -23.29 19.08 6.66
CA ASP A 68 -24.12 19.02 5.46
C ASP A 68 -23.34 19.51 4.24
N ALA A 69 -23.21 18.67 3.24
CA ALA A 69 -22.42 18.98 2.04
C ALA A 69 -23.08 20.06 1.15
N SER A 70 -24.37 20.31 1.30
CA SER A 70 -25.12 21.26 0.46
C SER A 70 -24.97 22.71 0.91
N ASP A 71 -24.94 22.96 2.23
CA ASP A 71 -24.90 24.32 2.80
C ASP A 71 -23.72 24.57 3.75
N GLY A 72 -22.95 23.52 4.11
CA GLY A 72 -21.79 23.59 4.99
C GLY A 72 -22.12 23.75 6.47
N LYS A 73 -23.39 23.64 6.86
CA LYS A 73 -23.75 23.64 8.28
C LYS A 73 -23.12 22.44 8.97
N ASN A 74 -22.56 22.68 10.14
CA ASN A 74 -21.91 21.64 10.93
C ASN A 74 -22.46 21.62 12.36
N ASP A 75 -22.42 20.42 12.93
CA ASP A 75 -22.82 20.19 14.31
C ASP A 75 -21.91 19.15 14.97
N THR A 76 -21.64 19.35 16.27
CA THR A 76 -20.95 18.34 17.08
C THR A 76 -21.97 17.33 17.57
N ILE A 77 -21.90 16.13 17.00
CA ILE A 77 -22.88 15.08 17.25
C ILE A 77 -22.69 14.45 18.63
N PHE A 78 -21.45 14.21 19.01
CA PHE A 78 -21.04 13.80 20.36
C PHE A 78 -19.55 14.05 20.56
N ASN A 79 -19.14 13.99 21.82
CA ASN A 79 -17.73 14.05 22.20
C ASN A 79 -17.34 12.87 23.10
N LEU A 80 -16.05 12.69 23.30
CA LEU A 80 -15.50 11.59 24.12
C LEU A 80 -16.07 11.57 25.54
N SER A 81 -16.30 12.74 26.15
CA SER A 81 -16.85 12.84 27.51
C SER A 81 -18.31 12.37 27.57
N GLU A 82 -19.11 12.74 26.56
CA GLU A 82 -20.50 12.29 26.45
C GLU A 82 -20.59 10.80 26.21
N LEU A 83 -19.80 10.27 25.26
CA LEU A 83 -19.75 8.84 25.00
C LEU A 83 -19.35 8.06 26.27
N ASN A 84 -18.37 8.54 27.02
CA ASN A 84 -17.96 7.91 28.29
C ASN A 84 -19.04 7.99 29.38
N LYS A 85 -19.86 9.05 29.41
CA LYS A 85 -21.02 9.10 30.32
C LYS A 85 -22.05 8.03 29.97
N ILE A 86 -22.34 7.86 28.68
CA ILE A 86 -23.29 6.86 28.18
C ILE A 86 -22.77 5.44 28.48
N LEU A 87 -21.47 5.18 28.21
CA LEU A 87 -20.83 3.89 28.51
C LEU A 87 -20.95 3.54 30.00
N LYS A 88 -20.70 4.50 30.90
CA LYS A 88 -20.86 4.28 32.36
C LYS A 88 -22.29 3.97 32.77
N ILE A 89 -23.28 4.66 32.19
CA ILE A 89 -24.70 4.40 32.45
C ILE A 89 -25.07 2.98 32.00
N SER A 90 -24.49 2.53 30.91
CA SER A 90 -24.69 1.18 30.35
C SER A 90 -23.78 0.12 31.01
N LEU A 91 -23.05 0.46 32.06
CA LEU A 91 -22.11 -0.41 32.80
C LEU A 91 -20.94 -0.94 31.97
N PHE A 92 -20.51 -0.19 30.96
CA PHE A 92 -19.33 -0.49 30.14
C PHE A 92 -18.12 0.33 30.59
N ASP A 93 -16.94 -0.17 30.28
CA ASP A 93 -15.67 0.52 30.52
C ASP A 93 -15.55 1.79 29.67
N THR A 94 -14.92 2.80 30.24
CA THR A 94 -14.64 4.05 29.53
C THR A 94 -13.46 3.89 28.59
N ILE A 95 -13.45 4.71 27.54
CA ILE A 95 -12.42 4.77 26.52
C ILE A 95 -11.58 6.05 26.62
N THR A 96 -10.32 5.98 26.23
CA THR A 96 -9.38 7.13 26.30
C THR A 96 -9.37 8.00 25.06
N ARG A 97 -9.90 7.48 23.94
CA ARG A 97 -10.02 8.15 22.65
C ARG A 97 -11.26 7.68 21.92
N ILE A 98 -11.78 8.48 20.99
CA ILE A 98 -12.84 8.07 20.08
C ILE A 98 -12.34 6.87 19.25
N PRO A 99 -13.03 5.71 19.29
CA PRO A 99 -12.66 4.53 18.49
C PRO A 99 -12.85 4.82 17.02
N GLN A 100 -12.40 3.91 16.15
CA GLN A 100 -12.77 3.92 14.74
C GLN A 100 -14.29 3.68 14.63
N ILE A 101 -15.04 4.71 14.23
CA ILE A 101 -16.49 4.63 14.05
C ILE A 101 -16.83 4.30 12.61
N ASN A 102 -17.98 3.62 12.41
CA ASN A 102 -18.52 3.31 11.09
C ASN A 102 -20.02 3.60 11.12
N TRP A 103 -20.49 4.44 10.21
CA TRP A 103 -21.89 4.80 10.12
C TRP A 103 -22.73 3.69 9.47
N ILE A 104 -23.86 3.38 10.07
CA ILE A 104 -24.91 2.54 9.49
C ILE A 104 -25.92 3.41 8.75
N ASP A 105 -26.44 4.42 9.45
CA ASP A 105 -27.36 5.44 8.97
C ASP A 105 -27.03 6.80 9.65
N GLU A 106 -27.89 7.79 9.51
CA GLU A 106 -27.72 9.13 10.08
C GLU A 106 -27.79 9.18 11.62
N SER A 107 -28.32 8.14 12.24
CA SER A 107 -28.55 8.06 13.69
C SER A 107 -27.77 6.96 14.41
N LYS A 108 -27.24 6.02 13.66
CA LYS A 108 -26.59 4.82 14.19
C LYS A 108 -25.20 4.63 13.62
N LEU A 109 -24.29 4.31 14.50
CA LEU A 109 -22.94 3.88 14.14
C LEU A 109 -22.50 2.69 14.99
N TYR A 110 -21.52 1.96 14.49
CA TYR A 110 -20.88 0.89 15.26
C TYR A 110 -19.37 1.13 15.39
N TYR A 111 -18.79 0.51 16.39
CA TYR A 111 -17.34 0.51 16.60
C TYR A 111 -16.88 -0.72 17.35
N PHE A 112 -15.65 -1.13 17.11
CA PHE A 112 -14.97 -2.16 17.87
C PHE A 112 -14.09 -1.51 18.95
N SER A 113 -14.15 -2.06 20.17
CA SER A 113 -13.30 -1.68 21.27
C SER A 113 -13.13 -2.84 22.25
N GLN A 114 -11.90 -3.15 22.67
CA GLN A 114 -11.60 -4.20 23.67
C GLN A 114 -12.27 -5.55 23.34
N ASN A 115 -12.11 -6.03 22.13
CA ASN A 115 -12.75 -7.28 21.63
C ASN A 115 -14.28 -7.30 21.77
N LYS A 116 -14.92 -6.15 21.67
CA LYS A 116 -16.38 -5.99 21.72
C LYS A 116 -16.85 -5.15 20.54
N LEU A 117 -18.00 -5.50 19.98
CA LEU A 117 -18.71 -4.71 19.00
C LEU A 117 -19.84 -3.95 19.68
N PHE A 118 -19.84 -2.65 19.56
CA PHE A 118 -20.86 -1.76 20.09
C PHE A 118 -21.65 -1.10 18.98
N LEU A 119 -22.97 -0.99 19.19
CA LEU A 119 -23.87 -0.12 18.43
C LEU A 119 -24.16 1.13 19.27
N PHE A 120 -23.95 2.30 18.70
CA PHE A 120 -24.30 3.56 19.33
C PHE A 120 -25.45 4.23 18.56
N ASN A 121 -26.60 4.43 19.24
CA ASN A 121 -27.70 5.23 18.73
C ASN A 121 -27.56 6.66 19.29
N ILE A 122 -27.33 7.59 18.38
CA ILE A 122 -27.03 9.01 18.70
C ILE A 122 -28.30 9.70 19.24
N ASN A 123 -29.45 9.46 18.61
CA ASN A 123 -30.72 10.11 18.96
C ASN A 123 -31.20 9.68 20.36
N GLU A 124 -31.08 8.41 20.66
CA GLU A 124 -31.46 7.82 21.96
C GLU A 124 -30.38 7.98 23.03
N LYS A 125 -29.16 8.40 22.60
CA LYS A 125 -27.96 8.44 23.47
C LYS A 125 -27.75 7.12 24.21
N SER A 126 -27.86 6.00 23.46
CA SER A 126 -27.73 4.64 23.99
C SER A 126 -26.62 3.87 23.31
N VAL A 127 -25.88 3.07 24.08
CA VAL A 127 -24.86 2.14 23.59
C VAL A 127 -25.31 0.73 23.91
N THR A 128 -25.37 -0.12 22.89
CA THR A 128 -25.72 -1.54 23.00
C THR A 128 -24.50 -2.39 22.66
N LEU A 129 -24.18 -3.37 23.48
CA LEU A 129 -23.24 -4.42 23.15
C LEU A 129 -23.89 -5.40 22.16
N ILE A 130 -23.31 -5.52 20.98
CA ILE A 130 -23.78 -6.46 19.96
C ILE A 130 -23.12 -7.82 20.13
N SER A 131 -21.80 -7.84 20.36
CA SER A 131 -21.06 -9.07 20.60
C SER A 131 -19.77 -8.80 21.37
N ALA A 132 -19.34 -9.78 22.17
CA ALA A 132 -18.03 -9.80 22.82
C ALA A 132 -17.26 -11.03 22.35
N PHE A 133 -15.99 -10.86 22.03
CA PHE A 133 -15.15 -11.90 21.43
C PHE A 133 -14.07 -12.36 22.41
N PRO A 134 -13.59 -13.62 22.30
CA PRO A 134 -12.38 -14.07 23.00
C PRO A 134 -11.17 -13.18 22.68
N GLU A 135 -10.20 -13.12 23.58
CA GLU A 135 -9.01 -12.27 23.41
C GLU A 135 -8.18 -12.61 22.18
N ASN A 136 -8.16 -13.88 21.79
CA ASN A 136 -7.46 -14.37 20.60
C ASN A 136 -8.30 -14.34 19.31
N ALA A 137 -9.52 -13.76 19.34
CA ALA A 137 -10.31 -13.58 18.14
C ALA A 137 -9.67 -12.56 17.18
N GLN A 138 -9.56 -12.93 15.91
CA GLN A 138 -8.95 -12.12 14.84
C GLN A 138 -9.90 -12.04 13.64
N ASN A 139 -9.57 -11.20 12.68
CA ASN A 139 -10.28 -11.07 11.40
C ASN A 139 -11.80 -10.82 11.54
N GLN A 140 -12.21 -10.05 12.55
CA GLN A 140 -13.63 -9.73 12.77
C GLN A 140 -14.21 -9.01 11.54
N ASN A 141 -15.27 -9.59 10.96
CA ASN A 141 -15.94 -9.11 9.76
C ASN A 141 -17.46 -9.06 10.01
N LEU A 142 -18.02 -7.83 10.03
CA LEU A 142 -19.42 -7.57 10.34
C LEU A 142 -20.30 -7.68 9.08
N SER A 143 -21.39 -8.40 9.16
CA SER A 143 -22.51 -8.31 8.22
C SER A 143 -23.50 -7.25 8.71
N LEU A 144 -23.59 -6.12 8.01
CA LEU A 144 -24.56 -5.07 8.35
C LEU A 144 -26.03 -5.54 8.26
N PRO A 145 -26.45 -6.32 7.23
CA PRO A 145 -27.84 -6.78 7.13
C PRO A 145 -28.28 -7.68 8.28
N SER A 146 -27.41 -8.55 8.77
CA SER A 146 -27.74 -9.48 9.84
C SER A 146 -27.21 -9.09 11.22
N MET A 147 -26.36 -8.09 11.31
CA MET A 147 -25.63 -7.67 12.53
C MET A 147 -24.83 -8.81 13.18
N ARG A 148 -24.46 -9.83 12.40
CA ARG A 148 -23.59 -10.93 12.82
C ARG A 148 -22.14 -10.65 12.47
N VAL A 149 -21.22 -11.21 13.24
CA VAL A 149 -19.78 -11.05 13.00
C VAL A 149 -19.16 -12.43 12.76
N ALA A 150 -18.52 -12.60 11.62
CA ALA A 150 -17.62 -13.71 11.39
C ALA A 150 -16.22 -13.34 11.86
N TYR A 151 -15.50 -14.28 12.45
CA TYR A 151 -14.15 -14.05 12.98
C TYR A 151 -13.36 -15.35 13.03
N THR A 152 -12.06 -15.28 13.25
CA THR A 152 -11.20 -16.46 13.36
C THR A 152 -10.62 -16.58 14.77
N ILE A 153 -10.43 -17.82 15.21
CA ILE A 153 -9.58 -18.17 16.34
C ILE A 153 -8.60 -19.23 15.82
N ASP A 154 -7.32 -18.99 16.02
CA ASP A 154 -6.27 -19.80 15.44
C ASP A 154 -6.52 -19.96 13.93
N ASN A 155 -6.68 -21.19 13.45
CA ASN A 155 -6.90 -21.48 12.03
C ASN A 155 -8.38 -21.72 11.66
N ASN A 156 -9.32 -21.53 12.60
CA ASN A 156 -10.73 -21.87 12.37
C ASN A 156 -11.64 -20.66 12.33
N LEU A 157 -12.72 -20.79 11.55
CA LEU A 157 -13.75 -19.77 11.35
C LEU A 157 -14.89 -19.94 12.34
N TYR A 158 -15.37 -18.83 12.87
CA TYR A 158 -16.48 -18.72 13.81
C TYR A 158 -17.46 -17.63 13.34
N VAL A 159 -18.70 -17.72 13.83
CA VAL A 159 -19.70 -16.66 13.70
C VAL A 159 -20.33 -16.35 15.05
N SER A 160 -20.52 -15.07 15.33
CA SER A 160 -21.25 -14.57 16.49
C SER A 160 -22.61 -14.05 16.07
N ASP A 161 -23.65 -14.44 16.83
CA ASP A 161 -25.02 -13.92 16.76
C ASP A 161 -25.38 -13.43 18.18
N GLY A 162 -25.05 -12.22 18.49
CA GLY A 162 -25.10 -11.68 19.85
C GLY A 162 -24.12 -12.39 20.79
N GLU A 163 -24.66 -13.05 21.84
CA GLU A 163 -23.86 -13.80 22.80
C GLU A 163 -23.54 -15.24 22.34
N LYS A 164 -24.24 -15.71 21.30
CA LYS A 164 -24.02 -17.05 20.77
C LYS A 164 -22.87 -17.07 19.79
N HIS A 165 -21.85 -17.87 20.05
CA HIS A 165 -20.73 -18.14 19.19
C HIS A 165 -20.79 -19.54 18.62
N THR A 166 -20.70 -19.66 17.31
CA THR A 166 -20.76 -20.95 16.60
C THR A 166 -19.46 -21.15 15.85
N GLN A 167 -18.76 -22.24 16.10
CA GLN A 167 -17.63 -22.66 15.28
C GLN A 167 -18.14 -23.22 13.96
N ILE A 168 -17.60 -22.71 12.84
CA ILE A 168 -18.00 -23.11 11.48
C ILE A 168 -17.08 -24.20 10.94
N THR A 169 -15.76 -24.07 11.17
CA THR A 169 -14.77 -25.03 10.66
C THR A 169 -14.04 -25.72 11.81
N PHE A 170 -13.63 -26.99 11.58
CA PHE A 170 -12.95 -27.84 12.55
C PHE A 170 -11.71 -28.46 11.91
N GLU A 171 -10.85 -27.62 11.39
CA GLU A 171 -9.67 -28.03 10.64
C GLU A 171 -8.48 -28.28 11.57
N PRO A 172 -7.61 -29.24 11.21
CA PRO A 172 -6.37 -29.50 11.94
C PRO A 172 -5.35 -28.39 11.72
N GLU A 173 -4.25 -28.46 12.47
CA GLU A 173 -3.06 -27.61 12.22
C GLU A 173 -2.58 -27.74 10.77
N GLY A 174 -2.15 -26.62 10.17
CA GLY A 174 -1.73 -26.53 8.78
C GLY A 174 -2.86 -26.35 7.77
N VAL A 175 -4.12 -26.23 8.25
CA VAL A 175 -5.26 -25.83 7.43
C VAL A 175 -5.87 -24.56 8.01
N VAL A 176 -5.91 -23.49 7.23
CA VAL A 176 -6.32 -22.15 7.65
C VAL A 176 -7.64 -21.76 6.99
N CYS A 177 -8.62 -21.31 7.78
CA CYS A 177 -9.93 -20.89 7.30
C CYS A 177 -10.24 -19.44 7.63
N GLY A 178 -10.90 -18.73 6.70
CA GLY A 178 -11.39 -17.35 6.91
C GLY A 178 -10.29 -16.29 7.02
N GLN A 179 -9.07 -16.61 6.69
CA GLN A 179 -7.93 -15.67 6.66
C GLN A 179 -7.52 -15.36 5.21
N THR A 180 -6.63 -14.39 5.04
CA THR A 180 -6.03 -14.10 3.73
C THR A 180 -5.22 -15.30 3.24
N VAL A 181 -5.19 -15.46 1.93
CA VAL A 181 -4.45 -16.54 1.26
C VAL A 181 -3.44 -15.94 0.29
N HIS A 182 -2.62 -16.80 -0.32
CA HIS A 182 -1.67 -16.40 -1.37
C HIS A 182 -0.78 -15.22 -0.94
N ARG A 183 -0.40 -15.16 0.35
CA ARG A 183 0.46 -14.12 0.96
C ARG A 183 0.00 -12.69 0.65
N ASN A 184 -1.34 -12.47 0.57
CA ASN A 184 -1.99 -11.19 0.25
C ASN A 184 -1.76 -10.68 -1.18
N GLU A 185 -1.29 -11.53 -2.09
CA GLU A 185 -1.16 -11.19 -3.50
C GLU A 185 -2.54 -11.10 -4.19
N PHE A 186 -2.58 -10.67 -5.44
CA PHE A 186 -3.79 -10.58 -6.28
C PHE A 186 -4.93 -9.73 -5.70
N GLY A 187 -4.60 -8.69 -4.91
CA GLY A 187 -5.58 -7.81 -4.28
C GLY A 187 -6.34 -8.45 -3.11
N ILE A 188 -5.90 -9.61 -2.62
CA ILE A 188 -6.54 -10.31 -1.51
C ILE A 188 -6.19 -9.60 -0.19
N SER A 189 -7.20 -9.08 0.50
CA SER A 189 -7.05 -8.37 1.77
C SER A 189 -7.86 -8.99 2.93
N GLY A 190 -8.57 -10.09 2.67
CA GLY A 190 -9.36 -10.82 3.66
C GLY A 190 -9.76 -12.20 3.16
N GLY A 191 -10.28 -13.03 4.06
CA GLY A 191 -10.69 -14.40 3.74
C GLY A 191 -12.16 -14.71 4.07
N ILE A 192 -12.95 -13.70 4.43
CA ILE A 192 -14.36 -13.81 4.83
C ILE A 192 -15.20 -12.89 3.93
N PHE A 193 -16.22 -13.44 3.28
CA PHE A 193 -17.06 -12.71 2.31
C PHE A 193 -18.55 -12.97 2.64
N TRP A 194 -19.21 -12.01 3.26
CA TRP A 194 -20.64 -12.10 3.53
C TRP A 194 -21.46 -11.99 2.24
N SER A 195 -22.51 -12.82 2.15
CA SER A 195 -23.54 -12.61 1.12
C SER A 195 -24.25 -11.27 1.34
N PRO A 196 -24.73 -10.59 0.28
CA PRO A 196 -25.46 -9.33 0.40
C PRO A 196 -26.68 -9.37 1.34
N ASP A 197 -27.34 -10.51 1.48
CA ASP A 197 -28.46 -10.73 2.40
C ASP A 197 -28.05 -11.08 3.83
N GLY A 198 -26.75 -11.27 4.09
CA GLY A 198 -26.20 -11.61 5.41
C GLY A 198 -26.53 -13.01 5.93
N ASN A 199 -27.01 -13.93 5.07
CA ASN A 199 -27.39 -15.29 5.45
C ASN A 199 -26.33 -16.33 5.16
N LYS A 200 -25.28 -16.01 4.39
CA LYS A 200 -24.20 -16.93 4.03
C LYS A 200 -22.83 -16.26 4.16
N ILE A 201 -21.83 -17.10 4.39
CA ILE A 201 -20.42 -16.68 4.46
C ILE A 201 -19.65 -17.51 3.45
N ALA A 202 -19.09 -16.86 2.41
CA ALA A 202 -18.03 -17.47 1.63
C ALA A 202 -16.69 -17.24 2.34
N PHE A 203 -15.81 -18.23 2.32
CA PHE A 203 -14.53 -18.16 3.01
C PHE A 203 -13.45 -18.95 2.30
N TYR A 204 -12.22 -18.50 2.39
CA TYR A 204 -11.08 -19.29 1.97
C TYR A 204 -10.76 -20.37 3.00
N ARG A 205 -10.40 -21.55 2.48
CA ARG A 205 -9.78 -22.66 3.21
C ARG A 205 -8.47 -22.98 2.50
N MET A 206 -7.35 -22.75 3.17
CA MET A 206 -6.01 -22.98 2.66
C MET A 206 -5.39 -24.18 3.38
N ASP A 207 -5.00 -25.19 2.63
CA ASP A 207 -4.19 -26.31 3.12
C ASP A 207 -2.71 -26.03 2.76
N GLU A 208 -1.88 -25.93 3.76
CA GLU A 208 -0.46 -25.68 3.62
C GLU A 208 0.42 -26.79 4.22
N ASN A 209 -0.17 -27.97 4.51
CA ASN A 209 0.57 -29.09 5.07
C ASN A 209 1.71 -29.59 4.18
N MET A 210 1.59 -29.43 2.87
CA MET A 210 2.61 -29.81 1.87
C MET A 210 3.69 -28.74 1.68
N VAL A 211 3.51 -27.54 2.25
CA VAL A 211 4.46 -26.43 2.09
C VAL A 211 5.63 -26.62 3.02
N ALA A 212 6.85 -26.40 2.51
CA ALA A 212 8.08 -26.45 3.28
C ALA A 212 8.03 -25.45 4.46
N THR A 213 8.58 -25.87 5.58
CA THR A 213 8.64 -25.06 6.81
C THR A 213 9.98 -24.34 6.89
N TYR A 214 9.94 -23.02 7.03
CA TYR A 214 11.12 -22.21 7.33
C TYR A 214 11.24 -21.98 8.85
N PRO A 215 12.41 -22.22 9.49
CA PRO A 215 12.59 -22.06 10.92
C PRO A 215 12.88 -20.62 11.29
N ILE A 216 11.91 -19.89 11.84
CA ILE A 216 12.14 -18.58 12.47
C ILE A 216 12.52 -18.84 13.93
N VAL A 217 13.63 -18.26 14.38
CA VAL A 217 14.10 -18.42 15.76
C VAL A 217 13.74 -17.19 16.58
N ASP A 218 12.80 -17.37 17.52
CA ASP A 218 12.45 -16.37 18.51
C ASP A 218 13.37 -16.47 19.71
N ILE A 219 14.07 -15.37 20.02
CA ILE A 219 15.01 -15.24 21.11
C ILE A 219 14.49 -14.40 22.28
N SER A 220 13.20 -14.06 22.30
CA SER A 220 12.60 -13.23 23.35
C SER A 220 12.57 -13.94 24.70
N GLU A 221 12.53 -15.27 24.72
CA GLU A 221 12.56 -16.11 25.90
C GLU A 221 13.99 -16.56 26.26
N ARG A 222 14.19 -16.95 27.52
CA ARG A 222 15.50 -17.46 27.97
C ARG A 222 16.00 -18.68 27.16
N ILE A 223 15.08 -19.54 26.78
CA ILE A 223 15.35 -20.67 25.86
C ILE A 223 14.71 -20.30 24.55
N ALA A 224 15.52 -20.09 23.52
CA ALA A 224 15.04 -19.74 22.19
C ALA A 224 14.11 -20.82 21.64
N VAL A 225 13.05 -20.39 20.98
CA VAL A 225 12.01 -21.25 20.40
C VAL A 225 12.02 -21.11 18.90
N VAL A 226 11.84 -22.23 18.17
CA VAL A 226 11.61 -22.20 16.74
C VAL A 226 10.10 -21.96 16.50
N LYS A 227 9.77 -20.89 15.80
CA LYS A 227 8.43 -20.61 15.26
C LYS A 227 8.45 -21.00 13.77
N PRO A 228 7.84 -22.13 13.38
CA PRO A 228 7.82 -22.54 11.99
C PRO A 228 6.92 -21.63 11.16
N ASP A 229 7.40 -21.16 10.01
CA ASP A 229 6.61 -20.43 9.00
C ASP A 229 6.47 -21.30 7.75
N ARG A 230 5.26 -21.49 7.24
CA ARG A 230 4.99 -22.18 5.97
C ARG A 230 5.35 -21.25 4.83
N TYR A 231 6.52 -21.47 4.24
CA TYR A 231 7.09 -20.59 3.22
C TYR A 231 7.29 -21.33 1.90
N PRO A 232 6.37 -21.18 0.93
CA PRO A 232 6.50 -21.84 -0.37
C PRO A 232 7.53 -21.10 -1.23
N MET A 233 8.73 -21.63 -1.36
CA MET A 233 9.78 -21.07 -2.20
C MET A 233 9.52 -21.32 -3.69
N THR A 234 10.01 -20.45 -4.57
CA THR A 234 9.86 -20.58 -6.02
C THR A 234 10.33 -21.93 -6.54
N GLY A 235 9.50 -22.55 -7.37
CA GLY A 235 9.77 -23.89 -7.94
C GLY A 235 9.43 -25.05 -7.01
N GLU A 236 9.09 -24.80 -5.74
CA GLU A 236 8.72 -25.80 -4.75
C GLU A 236 7.18 -25.96 -4.66
N THR A 237 6.76 -26.91 -3.82
CA THR A 237 5.34 -27.18 -3.60
C THR A 237 4.67 -25.99 -2.88
N SER A 238 3.57 -25.50 -3.45
CA SER A 238 2.74 -24.42 -2.89
C SER A 238 1.53 -24.96 -2.13
N HIS A 239 0.89 -24.10 -1.35
CA HIS A 239 -0.38 -24.38 -0.68
C HIS A 239 -1.54 -24.54 -1.68
N GLN A 240 -2.61 -25.18 -1.22
CA GLN A 240 -3.82 -25.41 -1.99
C GLN A 240 -5.01 -24.68 -1.36
N VAL A 241 -5.72 -23.87 -2.13
CA VAL A 241 -6.84 -23.10 -1.64
C VAL A 241 -8.15 -23.64 -2.21
N THR A 242 -9.17 -23.75 -1.37
CA THR A 242 -10.55 -24.00 -1.73
C THR A 242 -11.44 -22.89 -1.21
N LEU A 243 -12.64 -22.73 -1.81
CA LEU A 243 -13.60 -21.72 -1.43
C LEU A 243 -14.85 -22.41 -0.89
N GLY A 244 -15.14 -22.23 0.40
CA GLY A 244 -16.32 -22.78 1.06
C GLY A 244 -17.42 -21.74 1.22
N ILE A 245 -18.68 -22.18 1.22
CA ILE A 245 -19.85 -21.36 1.59
C ILE A 245 -20.54 -22.02 2.76
N TYR A 246 -20.63 -21.30 3.86
CA TYR A 246 -21.43 -21.70 5.03
C TYR A 246 -22.79 -21.03 4.99
N ASP A 247 -23.86 -21.83 5.09
CA ASP A 247 -25.24 -21.37 5.18
C ASP A 247 -25.68 -21.32 6.66
N LEU A 248 -25.96 -20.10 7.15
CA LEU A 248 -26.33 -19.89 8.55
C LEU A 248 -27.71 -20.45 8.92
N GLN A 249 -28.58 -20.71 7.93
CA GLN A 249 -29.94 -21.22 8.20
C GLN A 249 -29.94 -22.71 8.50
N ASN A 250 -29.14 -23.48 7.77
CA ASN A 250 -29.10 -24.94 7.91
C ASN A 250 -27.80 -25.48 8.53
N GLY A 251 -26.79 -24.62 8.73
CA GLY A 251 -25.53 -25.00 9.35
C GLY A 251 -24.62 -25.87 8.46
N SER A 252 -24.83 -25.90 7.15
CA SER A 252 -24.02 -26.70 6.21
C SER A 252 -22.98 -25.88 5.45
N THR A 253 -21.88 -26.53 5.10
CA THR A 253 -20.84 -25.98 4.25
C THR A 253 -20.80 -26.66 2.89
N THR A 254 -20.80 -25.90 1.80
CA THR A 254 -20.61 -26.39 0.43
C THR A 254 -19.30 -25.83 -0.11
N PHE A 255 -18.42 -26.69 -0.64
CA PHE A 255 -17.17 -26.25 -1.28
C PHE A 255 -17.34 -26.11 -2.80
N MET A 256 -16.81 -25.02 -3.35
CA MET A 256 -16.82 -24.76 -4.78
C MET A 256 -15.84 -25.69 -5.50
N LYS A 257 -16.32 -26.33 -6.61
CA LYS A 257 -15.54 -27.28 -7.42
C LYS A 257 -14.73 -26.50 -8.47
N THR A 258 -13.63 -25.92 -8.03
CA THR A 258 -12.78 -25.05 -8.88
C THR A 258 -11.94 -25.82 -9.89
N GLY A 259 -11.85 -27.15 -9.78
CA GLY A 259 -11.12 -28.02 -10.71
C GLY A 259 -9.67 -28.26 -10.33
N GLU A 260 -8.90 -28.75 -11.29
CA GLU A 260 -7.47 -29.03 -11.18
C GLU A 260 -6.67 -28.11 -12.13
N PRO A 261 -5.39 -27.85 -11.88
CA PRO A 261 -4.60 -28.28 -10.72
C PRO A 261 -4.98 -27.49 -9.45
N LYS A 262 -4.71 -28.05 -8.25
CA LYS A 262 -5.12 -27.43 -6.97
C LYS A 262 -4.20 -26.31 -6.49
N ASP A 263 -3.01 -26.20 -7.03
CA ASP A 263 -2.06 -25.13 -6.75
C ASP A 263 -2.34 -23.83 -7.54
N GLN A 264 -3.55 -23.75 -8.11
CA GLN A 264 -4.12 -22.53 -8.70
C GLN A 264 -4.43 -21.46 -7.65
N TYR A 265 -4.53 -20.20 -8.07
CA TYR A 265 -4.87 -19.09 -7.18
C TYR A 265 -6.35 -18.70 -7.36
N LEU A 266 -7.09 -18.59 -6.25
CA LEU A 266 -8.49 -18.18 -6.21
C LEU A 266 -8.55 -16.69 -5.85
N THR A 267 -8.93 -15.86 -6.81
CA THR A 267 -8.88 -14.40 -6.72
C THR A 267 -10.25 -13.77 -6.94
N SER A 268 -10.37 -12.47 -6.75
CA SER A 268 -11.54 -11.67 -7.19
C SER A 268 -12.89 -12.23 -6.72
N VAL A 269 -12.95 -12.82 -5.52
CA VAL A 269 -14.18 -13.40 -4.97
C VAL A 269 -15.25 -12.34 -4.79
N CYS A 270 -16.44 -12.57 -5.36
CA CYS A 270 -17.58 -11.69 -5.11
C CYS A 270 -18.93 -12.45 -5.25
N TRP A 271 -19.93 -11.96 -4.54
CA TRP A 271 -21.30 -12.44 -4.60
C TRP A 271 -22.08 -11.75 -5.71
N SER A 272 -23.09 -12.46 -6.28
CA SER A 272 -24.12 -11.77 -7.06
C SER A 272 -24.95 -10.87 -6.13
N PRO A 273 -25.51 -9.73 -6.63
CA PRO A 273 -26.35 -8.84 -5.82
C PRO A 273 -27.55 -9.53 -5.16
N ASP A 274 -28.06 -10.59 -5.75
CA ASP A 274 -29.20 -11.39 -5.24
C ASP A 274 -28.78 -12.55 -4.31
N SER A 275 -27.51 -12.67 -3.96
CA SER A 275 -26.95 -13.71 -3.07
C SER A 275 -27.11 -15.15 -3.57
N LYS A 276 -27.35 -15.38 -4.89
CA LYS A 276 -27.61 -16.71 -5.44
C LYS A 276 -26.40 -17.36 -6.12
N SER A 277 -25.42 -16.58 -6.48
CA SER A 277 -24.19 -17.05 -7.15
C SER A 277 -22.95 -16.47 -6.50
N LEU A 278 -21.89 -17.26 -6.50
CA LEU A 278 -20.57 -16.82 -6.12
C LEU A 278 -19.67 -16.79 -7.37
N PHE A 279 -18.88 -15.74 -7.51
CA PHE A 279 -17.91 -15.61 -8.59
C PHE A 279 -16.50 -15.66 -8.01
N THR A 280 -15.57 -16.26 -8.77
CA THR A 280 -14.14 -16.21 -8.45
C THR A 280 -13.31 -16.28 -9.72
N GLY A 281 -12.22 -15.54 -9.75
CA GLY A 281 -11.16 -15.67 -10.73
C GLY A 281 -10.25 -16.83 -10.38
N ILE A 282 -10.12 -17.79 -11.26
CA ILE A 282 -9.20 -18.93 -11.15
C ILE A 282 -7.98 -18.57 -12.00
N LEU A 283 -6.86 -18.28 -11.35
CA LEU A 283 -5.60 -17.97 -12.00
C LEU A 283 -4.68 -19.20 -11.91
N ASN A 284 -4.09 -19.61 -13.02
CA ASN A 284 -3.15 -20.73 -13.02
C ASN A 284 -1.84 -20.36 -12.28
N ARG A 285 -1.05 -21.36 -11.90
CA ARG A 285 0.21 -21.15 -11.17
C ARG A 285 1.21 -20.28 -11.95
N ASP A 286 1.28 -20.41 -13.27
CA ASP A 286 2.11 -19.55 -14.12
C ASP A 286 1.62 -18.10 -14.18
N GLN A 287 0.48 -17.80 -13.55
CA GLN A 287 -0.13 -16.48 -13.44
C GLN A 287 -0.43 -15.77 -14.77
N ASN A 288 -0.52 -16.52 -15.86
CA ASN A 288 -0.71 -15.99 -17.20
C ASN A 288 -2.07 -16.30 -17.83
N HIS A 289 -2.93 -17.06 -17.12
CA HIS A 289 -4.28 -17.42 -17.56
C HIS A 289 -5.28 -17.32 -16.40
N LEU A 290 -6.15 -16.33 -16.48
CA LEU A 290 -7.29 -16.13 -15.58
C LEU A 290 -8.57 -16.64 -16.21
N VAL A 291 -9.35 -17.40 -15.44
CA VAL A 291 -10.70 -17.87 -15.81
C VAL A 291 -11.71 -17.36 -14.80
N MET A 292 -12.50 -16.34 -15.16
CA MET A 292 -13.58 -15.83 -14.28
C MET A 292 -14.78 -16.78 -14.37
N SER A 293 -15.14 -17.36 -13.24
CA SER A 293 -16.13 -18.43 -13.14
C SER A 293 -17.28 -18.09 -12.20
N ALA A 294 -18.48 -18.54 -12.54
CA ALA A 294 -19.68 -18.51 -11.70
C ALA A 294 -19.96 -19.89 -11.12
N PHE A 295 -20.38 -19.94 -9.86
CA PHE A 295 -20.67 -21.17 -9.15
C PHE A 295 -22.09 -21.14 -8.58
N ASP A 296 -22.78 -22.29 -8.67
CA ASP A 296 -24.00 -22.56 -7.91
C ASP A 296 -23.67 -22.81 -6.45
N ILE A 297 -24.25 -22.03 -5.56
CA ILE A 297 -23.91 -22.04 -4.13
C ILE A 297 -24.42 -23.25 -3.37
N ALA A 298 -25.41 -23.96 -3.91
CA ALA A 298 -25.99 -25.14 -3.28
C ALA A 298 -25.24 -26.44 -3.59
N SER A 299 -24.77 -26.58 -4.85
CA SER A 299 -24.05 -27.77 -5.32
C SER A 299 -22.53 -27.61 -5.36
N GLY A 300 -22.05 -26.37 -5.36
CA GLY A 300 -20.65 -26.05 -5.56
C GLY A 300 -20.18 -26.22 -7.01
N GLU A 301 -21.08 -26.59 -7.95
CA GLU A 301 -20.73 -26.80 -9.34
C GLU A 301 -20.44 -25.46 -10.06
N ARG A 302 -19.44 -25.47 -10.94
CA ARG A 302 -19.20 -24.35 -11.86
C ARG A 302 -20.30 -24.32 -12.91
N THR A 303 -21.16 -23.31 -12.85
CA THR A 303 -22.27 -23.14 -13.79
C THR A 303 -21.84 -22.50 -15.11
N LYS A 304 -20.79 -21.66 -15.06
CA LYS A 304 -20.38 -20.89 -16.22
C LYS A 304 -18.96 -20.36 -16.11
N ILE A 305 -18.28 -20.25 -17.24
CA ILE A 305 -17.12 -19.37 -17.44
C ILE A 305 -17.65 -18.07 -18.06
N LEU A 306 -17.41 -16.93 -17.36
CA LEU A 306 -17.84 -15.63 -17.86
C LEU A 306 -16.87 -15.10 -18.93
N PHE A 307 -15.58 -15.13 -18.65
CA PHE A 307 -14.54 -14.74 -19.59
C PHE A 307 -13.18 -15.30 -19.15
N GLU A 308 -12.23 -15.20 -20.06
CA GLU A 308 -10.83 -15.55 -19.80
C GLU A 308 -9.94 -14.36 -20.13
N GLU A 309 -8.83 -14.23 -19.42
CA GLU A 309 -7.72 -13.35 -19.75
C GLU A 309 -6.43 -14.16 -19.84
N LYS A 310 -5.69 -13.95 -20.93
CA LYS A 310 -4.40 -14.58 -21.15
C LYS A 310 -3.37 -13.55 -21.54
N ASP A 311 -2.15 -13.76 -21.08
CA ASP A 311 -0.98 -12.95 -21.43
C ASP A 311 0.22 -13.87 -21.67
N GLU A 312 1.17 -13.43 -22.47
CA GLU A 312 2.42 -14.18 -22.67
C GLU A 312 3.34 -14.15 -21.45
N LYS A 313 3.13 -13.16 -20.55
CA LYS A 313 3.90 -12.95 -19.33
C LYS A 313 3.03 -13.26 -18.10
N TYR A 314 2.23 -12.31 -17.66
CA TYR A 314 1.34 -12.51 -16.50
C TYR A 314 0.10 -11.62 -16.56
N VAL A 315 -0.95 -12.06 -15.86
CA VAL A 315 -2.21 -11.34 -15.64
C VAL A 315 -2.35 -11.01 -14.16
N GLU A 316 -2.84 -9.81 -13.82
CA GLU A 316 -2.99 -9.34 -12.45
C GLU A 316 -4.45 -9.02 -12.10
N PRO A 317 -5.22 -9.99 -11.62
CA PRO A 317 -6.63 -9.80 -11.22
C PRO A 317 -6.73 -9.16 -9.82
N MET A 318 -6.42 -7.87 -9.73
CA MET A 318 -6.32 -7.14 -8.46
C MET A 318 -7.66 -6.68 -7.89
N ASN A 319 -8.77 -6.83 -8.61
CA ASN A 319 -10.07 -6.30 -8.23
C ASN A 319 -11.18 -7.35 -8.41
N PRO A 320 -12.28 -7.29 -7.62
CA PRO A 320 -13.49 -8.05 -7.91
C PRO A 320 -14.28 -7.43 -9.06
N MET A 321 -15.36 -8.10 -9.48
CA MET A 321 -16.38 -7.56 -10.36
C MET A 321 -17.15 -6.43 -9.66
N PHE A 322 -17.36 -5.29 -10.34
CA PHE A 322 -18.15 -4.17 -9.81
C PHE A 322 -19.52 -4.15 -10.47
N PHE A 323 -20.54 -4.68 -9.79
CA PHE A 323 -21.90 -4.71 -10.31
C PHE A 323 -22.53 -3.32 -10.40
N LEU A 324 -23.23 -3.03 -11.52
CA LEU A 324 -23.98 -1.80 -11.67
C LEU A 324 -25.19 -1.79 -10.72
N PRO A 325 -25.49 -0.66 -10.07
CA PRO A 325 -26.62 -0.56 -9.15
C PRO A 325 -27.98 -0.32 -9.88
N ASP A 326 -28.03 -0.48 -11.20
CA ASP A 326 -29.23 -0.25 -12.04
C ASP A 326 -30.15 -1.49 -12.17
N GLY A 327 -29.81 -2.59 -11.50
CA GLY A 327 -30.56 -3.85 -11.56
C GLY A 327 -30.34 -4.68 -12.83
N SER A 328 -29.48 -4.24 -13.75
CA SER A 328 -29.19 -4.98 -15.00
C SER A 328 -28.36 -6.24 -14.78
N ASN A 329 -27.70 -6.37 -13.61
CA ASN A 329 -26.67 -7.36 -13.31
C ASN A 329 -25.42 -7.25 -14.22
N ASN A 330 -25.28 -6.17 -14.98
CA ASN A 330 -24.03 -5.88 -15.69
C ASN A 330 -22.95 -5.50 -14.67
N PHE A 331 -21.68 -5.69 -15.05
CA PHE A 331 -20.58 -5.36 -14.16
C PHE A 331 -19.41 -4.74 -14.93
N LEU A 332 -18.60 -3.98 -14.21
CA LEU A 332 -17.32 -3.47 -14.68
C LEU A 332 -16.20 -4.41 -14.24
N TRP A 333 -15.25 -4.57 -15.13
CA TRP A 333 -13.99 -5.29 -14.89
C TRP A 333 -12.80 -4.42 -15.26
N LEU A 334 -11.77 -4.40 -14.41
CA LEU A 334 -10.49 -3.74 -14.68
C LEU A 334 -9.53 -4.72 -15.31
N SER A 335 -8.96 -4.35 -16.46
CA SER A 335 -8.06 -5.22 -17.25
C SER A 335 -6.99 -4.39 -17.97
N GLN A 336 -5.79 -4.96 -18.10
CA GLN A 336 -4.67 -4.40 -18.88
C GLN A 336 -4.58 -4.98 -20.30
N ARG A 337 -5.62 -5.63 -20.82
CA ARG A 337 -5.60 -6.39 -22.09
C ARG A 337 -5.24 -5.57 -23.33
N ASP A 338 -5.47 -4.25 -23.29
CA ASP A 338 -5.10 -3.33 -24.38
C ASP A 338 -3.78 -2.58 -24.14
N GLY A 339 -3.02 -2.96 -23.10
CA GLY A 339 -1.73 -2.37 -22.74
C GLY A 339 -1.77 -1.40 -21.57
N TYR A 340 -2.96 -0.93 -21.16
CA TYR A 340 -3.17 -0.06 -19.99
C TYR A 340 -4.34 -0.57 -19.14
N LEU A 341 -4.35 -0.27 -17.86
CA LEU A 341 -5.43 -0.70 -16.97
C LEU A 341 -6.69 0.15 -17.23
N HIS A 342 -7.72 -0.48 -17.80
CA HIS A 342 -8.96 0.15 -18.21
C HIS A 342 -10.20 -0.60 -17.74
N LEU A 343 -11.35 0.10 -17.74
CA LEU A 343 -12.66 -0.44 -17.38
C LEU A 343 -13.36 -1.01 -18.62
N TYR A 344 -13.89 -2.22 -18.46
CA TYR A 344 -14.67 -2.97 -19.44
C TYR A 344 -16.03 -3.33 -18.87
N LEU A 345 -17.11 -3.15 -19.64
CA LEU A 345 -18.48 -3.49 -19.24
C LEU A 345 -18.85 -4.86 -19.81
N TYR A 346 -19.34 -5.72 -18.93
CA TYR A 346 -19.79 -7.08 -19.23
C TYR A 346 -21.23 -7.31 -18.77
N ASP A 347 -21.91 -8.28 -19.40
CA ASP A 347 -23.11 -8.90 -18.88
C ASP A 347 -22.81 -10.21 -18.13
N LEU A 348 -23.80 -10.77 -17.42
CA LEU A 348 -23.66 -12.07 -16.74
C LEU A 348 -23.65 -13.26 -17.72
N GLN A 349 -23.87 -13.04 -19.01
CA GLN A 349 -23.66 -14.04 -20.06
C GLN A 349 -22.17 -14.19 -20.41
N GLY A 350 -21.33 -13.27 -19.91
CA GLY A 350 -19.89 -13.23 -20.19
C GLY A 350 -19.56 -12.47 -21.46
N ASN A 351 -20.55 -11.81 -22.08
CA ASN A 351 -20.30 -10.98 -23.24
C ASN A 351 -19.69 -9.64 -22.82
N MET A 352 -18.56 -9.28 -23.40
CA MET A 352 -18.02 -7.92 -23.30
C MET A 352 -18.92 -6.98 -24.10
N ILE A 353 -19.70 -6.16 -23.42
CA ILE A 353 -20.60 -5.18 -24.06
C ILE A 353 -19.76 -4.10 -24.74
N ARG A 354 -18.76 -3.56 -24.02
CA ARG A 354 -17.81 -2.57 -24.55
C ARG A 354 -16.67 -2.25 -23.59
N GLN A 355 -15.61 -1.68 -24.12
CA GLN A 355 -14.59 -0.96 -23.35
C GLN A 355 -15.14 0.41 -22.94
N ILE A 356 -14.98 0.80 -21.67
CA ILE A 356 -15.50 2.04 -21.09
C ILE A 356 -14.45 3.15 -21.12
N THR A 357 -13.20 2.82 -20.80
CA THR A 357 -12.07 3.77 -20.82
C THR A 357 -10.97 3.24 -21.73
N SER A 358 -10.24 4.14 -22.40
CA SER A 358 -9.13 3.79 -23.29
C SER A 358 -8.10 4.93 -23.37
N GLY A 359 -6.89 4.60 -23.81
CA GLY A 359 -5.80 5.56 -24.01
C GLY A 359 -4.51 5.15 -23.32
N SER A 360 -3.43 5.93 -23.52
CA SER A 360 -2.11 5.67 -22.93
C SER A 360 -2.02 6.19 -21.47
N TRP A 361 -2.91 5.71 -20.62
CA TRP A 361 -3.03 6.07 -19.20
C TRP A 361 -3.79 4.96 -18.47
N VAL A 362 -3.73 4.93 -17.13
CA VAL A 362 -4.38 3.89 -16.33
C VAL A 362 -5.53 4.44 -15.49
N VAL A 363 -6.55 3.60 -15.28
CA VAL A 363 -7.51 3.74 -14.18
C VAL A 363 -6.85 3.14 -12.95
N SER A 364 -6.30 3.97 -12.07
CA SER A 364 -5.55 3.51 -10.90
C SER A 364 -6.46 3.00 -9.76
N SER A 365 -7.72 3.43 -9.72
CA SER A 365 -8.71 2.95 -8.74
C SER A 365 -10.13 3.27 -9.21
N PHE A 366 -11.05 2.32 -9.04
CA PHE A 366 -12.49 2.54 -9.16
C PHE A 366 -13.06 3.05 -7.83
N SER A 367 -13.79 4.17 -7.86
CA SER A 367 -14.32 4.83 -6.64
C SER A 367 -15.80 4.58 -6.40
N GLY A 368 -16.56 4.12 -7.41
CA GLY A 368 -17.99 3.81 -7.28
C GLY A 368 -18.86 4.33 -8.40
N PHE A 369 -20.17 4.23 -8.19
CA PHE A 369 -21.23 4.63 -9.10
C PHE A 369 -22.03 5.83 -8.54
N SER A 370 -22.69 6.59 -9.42
CA SER A 370 -23.82 7.41 -9.00
C SER A 370 -24.99 6.51 -8.58
N ALA A 371 -25.89 7.00 -7.71
CA ALA A 371 -27.01 6.22 -7.20
C ALA A 371 -27.93 5.66 -8.31
N ASP A 372 -28.02 6.35 -9.44
CA ASP A 372 -28.80 5.91 -10.62
C ASP A 372 -28.01 5.02 -11.59
N GLY A 373 -26.78 4.63 -11.25
CA GLY A 373 -25.91 3.78 -12.07
C GLY A 373 -25.41 4.38 -13.38
N LYS A 374 -25.78 5.65 -13.70
CA LYS A 374 -25.42 6.23 -15.00
C LYS A 374 -24.01 6.74 -15.11
N ASN A 375 -23.39 7.11 -14.00
CA ASN A 375 -22.04 7.62 -13.96
C ASN A 375 -21.17 6.77 -13.06
N ILE A 376 -19.91 6.62 -13.46
CA ILE A 376 -18.85 6.02 -12.67
C ILE A 376 -17.85 7.09 -12.23
N PHE A 377 -17.18 6.82 -11.12
CA PHE A 377 -16.13 7.66 -10.57
C PHE A 377 -14.87 6.83 -10.39
N PHE A 378 -13.72 7.39 -10.75
CA PHE A 378 -12.45 6.68 -10.71
C PHE A 378 -11.27 7.65 -10.57
N LEU A 379 -10.14 7.13 -10.15
CA LEU A 379 -8.85 7.80 -10.19
C LEU A 379 -8.08 7.38 -11.43
N SER A 380 -7.32 8.30 -12.00
CA SER A 380 -6.56 8.04 -13.21
C SER A 380 -5.29 8.88 -13.30
N THR A 381 -4.31 8.33 -14.03
CA THR A 381 -3.04 8.98 -14.38
C THR A 381 -3.09 9.70 -15.73
N LYS A 382 -4.27 10.08 -16.19
CA LYS A 382 -4.51 10.61 -17.57
C LYS A 382 -3.67 11.84 -17.90
N GLU A 383 -3.36 12.71 -16.95
CA GLU A 383 -2.53 13.89 -17.15
C GLU A 383 -1.03 13.59 -17.05
N SER A 384 -0.64 12.70 -16.15
CA SER A 384 0.76 12.32 -15.93
C SER A 384 0.84 11.01 -15.14
N PRO A 385 1.78 10.12 -15.42
CA PRO A 385 2.00 8.91 -14.62
C PRO A 385 2.26 9.17 -13.13
N ILE A 386 2.78 10.33 -12.76
CA ILE A 386 3.08 10.70 -11.36
C ILE A 386 1.93 11.46 -10.68
N GLU A 387 0.82 11.69 -11.38
CA GLU A 387 -0.39 12.32 -10.84
C GLU A 387 -1.53 11.30 -10.73
N GLN A 388 -2.38 11.47 -9.73
CA GLN A 388 -3.66 10.78 -9.63
C GLN A 388 -4.78 11.80 -9.56
N ASN A 389 -5.67 11.81 -10.54
CA ASN A 389 -6.76 12.77 -10.63
C ASN A 389 -8.12 12.07 -10.59
N ILE A 390 -9.14 12.77 -10.06
CA ILE A 390 -10.50 12.27 -9.92
C ILE A 390 -11.29 12.55 -11.21
N TYR A 391 -11.93 11.52 -11.75
CA TYR A 391 -12.76 11.58 -12.94
C TYR A 391 -14.17 11.06 -12.69
N THR A 392 -15.10 11.56 -13.47
CA THR A 392 -16.40 10.93 -13.70
C THR A 392 -16.57 10.61 -15.17
N LEU A 393 -17.26 9.51 -15.46
CA LEU A 393 -17.62 9.08 -16.81
C LEU A 393 -19.08 8.68 -16.86
N ASN A 394 -19.82 9.18 -17.83
CA ASN A 394 -21.17 8.72 -18.10
C ASN A 394 -21.12 7.43 -18.92
N ILE A 395 -21.66 6.33 -18.36
CA ILE A 395 -21.60 5.00 -18.97
C ILE A 395 -22.19 4.97 -20.36
N LYS A 396 -23.32 5.65 -20.61
CA LYS A 396 -24.00 5.61 -21.92
C LYS A 396 -23.25 6.39 -23.01
N SER A 397 -22.82 7.62 -22.71
CA SER A 397 -22.18 8.50 -23.70
C SER A 397 -20.66 8.37 -23.76
N ALA A 398 -20.04 7.64 -22.83
CA ALA A 398 -18.59 7.54 -22.64
C ALA A 398 -17.89 8.91 -22.42
N LYS A 399 -18.65 9.96 -22.06
CA LYS A 399 -18.09 11.27 -21.78
C LYS A 399 -17.34 11.25 -20.47
N ILE A 400 -16.02 11.45 -20.53
CA ILE A 400 -15.14 11.61 -19.36
C ILE A 400 -15.04 13.08 -18.99
N SER A 401 -15.05 13.39 -17.69
CA SER A 401 -14.82 14.72 -17.15
C SER A 401 -13.93 14.63 -15.92
N ARG A 402 -12.89 15.46 -15.85
CA ARG A 402 -12.04 15.59 -14.65
C ARG A 402 -12.80 16.40 -13.61
N LEU A 403 -12.78 15.96 -12.35
CA LEU A 403 -13.41 16.63 -11.20
C LEU A 403 -12.38 17.35 -10.34
N SER A 404 -11.21 16.77 -10.11
CA SER A 404 -10.10 17.43 -9.39
C SER A 404 -9.54 18.58 -10.22
N SER A 405 -9.32 19.75 -9.61
CA SER A 405 -8.82 20.94 -10.31
C SER A 405 -7.32 21.14 -10.17
N ASP A 406 -6.74 20.67 -9.07
CA ASP A 406 -5.34 20.91 -8.73
C ASP A 406 -4.46 19.84 -9.34
N LYS A 407 -3.19 20.18 -9.53
CA LYS A 407 -2.15 19.22 -9.82
C LYS A 407 -1.77 18.49 -8.52
N GLY A 408 -1.71 17.16 -8.55
CA GLY A 408 -1.39 16.42 -7.34
C GLY A 408 -1.75 14.95 -7.36
N THR A 409 -1.66 14.36 -6.19
CA THR A 409 -2.15 13.00 -5.89
C THR A 409 -3.43 13.13 -5.07
N HIS A 410 -4.54 12.68 -5.63
CA HIS A 410 -5.88 12.79 -5.09
C HIS A 410 -6.39 11.44 -4.58
N ARG A 411 -7.26 11.46 -3.58
CA ARG A 411 -8.04 10.32 -3.09
C ARG A 411 -9.51 10.72 -2.99
N ALA A 412 -10.37 10.02 -3.69
CA ALA A 412 -11.79 10.27 -3.72
C ALA A 412 -12.54 9.47 -2.64
N ILE A 413 -13.42 10.14 -1.88
CA ILE A 413 -14.43 9.49 -1.04
C ILE A 413 -15.79 9.94 -1.58
N LEU A 414 -16.42 9.06 -2.36
CA LEU A 414 -17.68 9.34 -3.05
C LEU A 414 -18.86 9.24 -2.09
N SER A 415 -19.81 10.20 -2.15
CA SER A 415 -21.10 10.06 -1.45
C SER A 415 -21.93 8.94 -2.09
N LYS A 416 -22.75 8.25 -1.31
CA LYS A 416 -23.64 7.19 -1.84
C LYS A 416 -24.64 7.72 -2.87
N SER A 417 -25.02 8.98 -2.77
CA SER A 417 -25.85 9.66 -3.79
C SER A 417 -25.11 9.88 -5.11
N GLY A 418 -23.77 9.89 -5.10
CA GLY A 418 -22.93 10.27 -6.22
C GLY A 418 -22.94 11.76 -6.54
N LYS A 419 -23.57 12.62 -5.70
CA LYS A 419 -23.63 14.07 -5.94
C LYS A 419 -22.37 14.80 -5.49
N PHE A 420 -21.62 14.24 -4.51
CA PHE A 420 -20.47 14.87 -3.91
C PHE A 420 -19.29 13.91 -3.82
N VAL A 421 -18.10 14.48 -3.87
CA VAL A 421 -16.83 13.79 -3.58
C VAL A 421 -16.05 14.60 -2.55
N LEU A 422 -15.60 13.95 -1.48
CA LEU A 422 -14.55 14.49 -0.63
C LEU A 422 -13.20 14.11 -1.27
N ASP A 423 -12.50 15.13 -1.73
CA ASP A 423 -11.19 15.04 -2.35
C ASP A 423 -10.11 15.33 -1.32
N VAL A 424 -9.34 14.33 -0.96
CA VAL A 424 -8.17 14.47 -0.10
C VAL A 424 -6.93 14.42 -0.98
N TYR A 425 -6.23 15.55 -1.13
CA TYR A 425 -5.09 15.61 -2.02
C TYR A 425 -3.85 16.23 -1.38
N SER A 426 -2.72 15.96 -2.00
CA SER A 426 -1.44 16.61 -1.75
C SER A 426 -0.73 16.91 -3.06
N ASN A 427 0.20 17.89 -3.02
CA ASN A 427 1.17 18.14 -4.07
C ASN A 427 2.49 18.60 -3.44
N GLN A 428 3.50 18.90 -4.25
CA GLN A 428 4.84 19.24 -3.73
C GLN A 428 4.83 20.37 -2.69
N SER A 429 3.89 21.32 -2.77
CA SER A 429 3.79 22.47 -1.87
C SER A 429 2.74 22.32 -0.77
N THR A 430 1.77 21.43 -0.96
CA THR A 430 0.63 21.24 -0.06
C THR A 430 0.72 19.88 0.61
N PRO A 431 0.99 19.82 1.92
CA PRO A 431 1.10 18.56 2.65
C PRO A 431 -0.17 17.71 2.56
N ARG A 432 -1.33 18.34 2.77
CA ARG A 432 -2.65 17.76 2.60
C ARG A 432 -3.70 18.86 2.54
N ALA A 433 -4.65 18.73 1.63
CA ALA A 433 -5.88 19.52 1.63
C ALA A 433 -7.10 18.63 1.42
N ILE A 434 -8.26 19.09 1.89
CA ILE A 434 -9.55 18.44 1.76
C ILE A 434 -10.49 19.41 1.06
N LYS A 435 -11.09 18.95 -0.04
CA LYS A 435 -12.09 19.70 -0.80
C LYS A 435 -13.37 18.91 -0.90
N LEU A 436 -14.49 19.61 -0.94
CA LEU A 436 -15.78 19.08 -1.33
C LEU A 436 -16.04 19.44 -2.79
N ILE A 437 -16.25 18.43 -3.62
CA ILE A 437 -16.53 18.61 -5.05
C ILE A 437 -17.97 18.23 -5.34
N THR A 438 -18.73 19.13 -5.99
CA THR A 438 -20.06 18.84 -6.54
C THR A 438 -19.88 18.15 -7.89
N THR A 439 -20.30 16.90 -8.03
CA THR A 439 -20.03 16.07 -9.22
C THR A 439 -20.70 16.56 -10.49
N LYS A 440 -21.86 17.22 -10.38
CA LYS A 440 -22.64 17.73 -11.51
C LYS A 440 -21.89 18.76 -12.36
N ASN A 441 -21.06 19.59 -11.75
CA ASN A 441 -20.40 20.72 -12.42
C ASN A 441 -18.91 20.86 -12.07
N GLY A 442 -18.35 20.00 -11.24
CA GLY A 442 -16.96 20.06 -10.79
C GLY A 442 -16.63 21.23 -9.86
N LYS A 443 -17.66 21.95 -9.36
CA LYS A 443 -17.41 23.05 -8.39
C LYS A 443 -16.83 22.48 -7.12
N SER A 444 -15.68 23.02 -6.70
CA SER A 444 -14.99 22.61 -5.48
C SER A 444 -15.01 23.70 -4.41
N LEU A 445 -15.17 23.27 -3.16
CA LEU A 445 -15.05 24.09 -1.96
C LEU A 445 -13.88 23.58 -1.13
N ASN A 446 -12.94 24.44 -0.77
CA ASN A 446 -11.87 24.06 0.16
C ASN A 446 -12.44 23.95 1.57
N ILE A 447 -12.38 22.75 2.16
CA ILE A 447 -12.80 22.50 3.55
C ILE A 447 -11.64 22.77 4.49
N LYS A 448 -10.45 22.26 4.16
CA LYS A 448 -9.26 22.38 5.01
C LYS A 448 -7.98 22.29 4.20
N THR A 449 -7.01 23.12 4.54
CA THR A 449 -5.62 22.95 4.12
C THR A 449 -4.75 22.84 5.35
N GLU A 450 -3.97 21.77 5.44
CA GLU A 450 -3.08 21.54 6.57
C GLU A 450 -1.87 22.48 6.52
N THR A 451 -1.51 22.98 7.70
CA THR A 451 -0.28 23.74 7.84
C THR A 451 0.93 22.83 7.61
N ASN A 452 1.93 23.30 6.86
CA ASN A 452 3.16 22.56 6.65
C ASN A 452 3.89 22.35 8.01
N PRO A 453 4.01 21.11 8.51
CA PRO A 453 4.68 20.84 9.78
C PRO A 453 6.19 21.06 9.71
N LEU A 454 6.76 21.15 8.51
CA LEU A 454 8.19 21.34 8.26
C LEU A 454 8.57 22.79 7.99
N LYS A 455 7.69 23.75 8.24
CA LYS A 455 7.95 25.18 7.94
C LYS A 455 9.20 25.75 8.64
N ASP A 456 9.58 25.17 9.77
CA ASP A 456 10.74 25.58 10.57
C ASP A 456 11.99 24.72 10.29
N TYR A 457 11.88 23.75 9.37
CA TYR A 457 12.99 22.85 9.00
C TYR A 457 13.75 23.35 7.80
N LYS A 458 15.05 23.22 7.85
CA LYS A 458 15.96 23.53 6.73
C LYS A 458 15.89 22.42 5.69
N LEU A 459 15.00 22.57 4.72
CA LEU A 459 14.85 21.58 3.64
C LEU A 459 15.70 21.96 2.42
N GLY A 460 16.18 20.93 1.74
CA GLY A 460 16.79 21.07 0.42
C GLY A 460 15.74 21.31 -0.67
N LYS A 461 16.19 21.77 -1.83
CA LYS A 461 15.30 21.93 -2.99
C LYS A 461 15.04 20.59 -3.65
N THR A 462 13.77 20.17 -3.69
CA THR A 462 13.33 19.00 -4.45
C THR A 462 13.03 19.40 -5.89
N ARG A 463 13.55 18.64 -6.85
CA ARG A 463 13.27 18.74 -8.28
C ARG A 463 12.85 17.39 -8.84
N ILE A 464 11.71 17.34 -9.53
CA ILE A 464 11.26 16.21 -10.33
C ILE A 464 11.47 16.53 -11.80
N PHE A 465 12.00 15.59 -12.56
CA PHE A 465 12.27 15.71 -13.99
C PHE A 465 12.35 14.32 -14.62
N THR A 466 12.46 14.25 -15.95
CA THR A 466 12.66 12.99 -16.68
C THR A 466 13.99 12.95 -17.39
N ILE A 467 14.49 11.75 -17.61
CA ILE A 467 15.59 11.44 -18.54
C ILE A 467 15.11 10.32 -19.48
N PRO A 468 15.60 10.26 -20.73
CA PRO A 468 15.18 9.21 -21.65
C PRO A 468 15.81 7.86 -21.28
N ALA A 469 15.02 6.79 -21.32
CA ALA A 469 15.48 5.41 -21.34
C ALA A 469 16.02 5.04 -22.74
N THR A 470 16.61 3.86 -22.86
CA THR A 470 17.15 3.37 -24.13
C THR A 470 16.09 3.12 -25.20
N ASP A 471 14.87 2.78 -24.78
CA ASP A 471 13.69 2.60 -25.64
C ASP A 471 12.97 3.91 -25.98
N GLY A 472 13.45 5.06 -25.43
CA GLY A 472 12.85 6.37 -25.60
C GLY A 472 11.76 6.72 -24.61
N SER A 473 11.39 5.84 -23.69
CA SER A 473 10.44 6.15 -22.62
C SER A 473 11.06 7.11 -21.59
N ASP A 474 10.20 7.87 -20.90
CA ASP A 474 10.65 8.78 -19.84
C ASP A 474 10.92 8.02 -18.54
N LEU A 475 12.10 8.16 -17.95
CA LEU A 475 12.39 7.74 -16.58
C LEU A 475 12.21 8.93 -15.64
N TYR A 476 11.25 8.87 -14.73
CA TYR A 476 11.04 9.91 -13.74
C TYR A 476 12.16 9.89 -12.70
N CYS A 477 12.70 11.09 -12.41
CA CYS A 477 13.78 11.30 -11.45
C CYS A 477 13.38 12.33 -10.40
N ARG A 478 13.81 12.12 -9.17
CA ARG A 478 13.76 13.11 -8.10
C ARG A 478 15.15 13.36 -7.56
N MET A 479 15.54 14.63 -7.49
CA MET A 479 16.78 15.08 -6.87
C MET A 479 16.49 16.05 -5.74
N ILE A 480 17.00 15.79 -4.55
CA ILE A 480 16.93 16.66 -3.38
C ILE A 480 18.34 17.20 -3.15
N SER A 481 18.50 18.50 -3.28
CA SER A 481 19.79 19.17 -3.05
C SER A 481 20.00 19.42 -1.55
N PRO A 482 21.24 19.48 -1.04
CA PRO A 482 21.53 20.01 0.28
C PRO A 482 20.92 21.41 0.49
N PRO A 483 20.41 21.72 1.69
CA PRO A 483 19.96 23.08 1.99
C PRO A 483 21.09 24.09 1.83
N GLY A 484 20.82 25.22 1.13
CA GLY A 484 21.83 26.25 0.88
C GLY A 484 22.97 25.80 -0.03
N MET A 485 22.72 24.81 -0.89
CA MET A 485 23.71 24.27 -1.82
C MET A 485 24.39 25.36 -2.66
N ASP A 486 25.71 25.37 -2.66
CA ASP A 486 26.57 26.23 -3.50
C ASP A 486 26.97 25.43 -4.75
N SER A 487 26.45 25.83 -5.92
CA SER A 487 26.70 25.12 -7.19
C SER A 487 28.15 25.16 -7.68
N THR A 488 29.01 25.93 -7.05
CA THR A 488 30.45 25.97 -7.35
C THR A 488 31.24 24.86 -6.64
N LYS A 489 30.63 24.21 -5.66
CA LYS A 489 31.21 23.08 -4.91
C LYS A 489 30.70 21.74 -5.44
N ARG A 490 31.44 20.68 -5.13
CA ARG A 490 31.07 19.31 -5.45
C ARG A 490 30.54 18.59 -4.21
N TYR A 491 29.44 17.87 -4.39
CA TYR A 491 28.72 17.19 -3.32
C TYR A 491 28.69 15.66 -3.55
N PRO A 492 28.81 14.87 -2.49
CA PRO A 492 28.58 13.43 -2.56
C PRO A 492 27.10 13.15 -2.87
N VAL A 493 26.84 11.99 -3.47
CA VAL A 493 25.49 11.57 -3.83
C VAL A 493 25.12 10.32 -3.09
N VAL A 494 23.90 10.26 -2.55
CA VAL A 494 23.24 9.01 -2.13
C VAL A 494 22.09 8.73 -3.10
N VAL A 495 22.20 7.62 -3.82
CA VAL A 495 21.12 7.07 -4.63
C VAL A 495 20.24 6.23 -3.71
N TYR A 496 18.97 6.62 -3.58
CA TYR A 496 17.98 5.80 -2.89
C TYR A 496 17.18 5.01 -3.92
N VAL A 497 17.30 3.69 -3.90
CA VAL A 497 16.67 2.79 -4.86
C VAL A 497 15.68 1.86 -4.18
N TYR A 498 14.53 1.66 -4.80
CA TYR A 498 13.69 0.49 -4.59
C TYR A 498 13.68 -0.37 -5.86
N GLY A 499 13.19 0.17 -6.96
CA GLY A 499 13.29 -0.39 -8.31
C GLY A 499 12.42 -1.61 -8.58
N GLY A 500 11.72 -2.13 -7.56
CA GLY A 500 10.90 -3.33 -7.69
C GLY A 500 9.62 -3.11 -8.49
N PRO A 501 9.01 -4.21 -9.00
CA PRO A 501 7.79 -4.14 -9.77
C PRO A 501 6.67 -3.45 -8.98
N HIS A 502 5.84 -2.72 -9.72
CA HIS A 502 4.73 -1.90 -9.21
C HIS A 502 5.09 -0.84 -8.15
N SER A 503 6.36 -0.61 -7.88
CA SER A 503 6.79 0.49 -7.02
C SER A 503 6.81 1.80 -7.79
N GLN A 504 6.33 2.88 -7.19
CA GLN A 504 6.48 4.23 -7.69
C GLN A 504 6.93 5.14 -6.55
N MET A 505 8.19 5.59 -6.62
CA MET A 505 8.81 6.41 -5.57
C MET A 505 8.65 7.90 -5.82
N ILE A 506 8.32 8.28 -7.04
CA ILE A 506 8.22 9.67 -7.49
C ILE A 506 6.78 9.96 -7.88
N THR A 507 6.15 10.85 -7.13
CA THR A 507 4.76 11.24 -7.32
C THR A 507 4.60 12.75 -7.18
N GLU A 508 3.56 13.31 -7.81
CA GLU A 508 3.16 14.69 -7.59
C GLU A 508 2.39 14.81 -6.27
N SER A 509 3.08 14.50 -5.18
CA SER A 509 2.58 14.59 -3.80
C SER A 509 3.53 15.41 -2.94
N TRP A 510 3.23 15.59 -1.67
CA TRP A 510 4.07 16.35 -0.75
C TRP A 510 5.50 15.80 -0.72
N LEU A 511 6.47 16.72 -0.80
CA LEU A 511 7.90 16.42 -0.93
C LEU A 511 8.25 15.59 -2.19
N GLY A 512 7.36 15.55 -3.20
CA GLY A 512 7.57 14.74 -4.41
C GLY A 512 7.59 13.24 -4.15
N GLY A 513 6.85 12.76 -3.13
CA GLY A 513 6.86 11.37 -2.67
C GLY A 513 8.04 11.00 -1.77
N ALA A 514 8.95 11.94 -1.45
CA ALA A 514 10.05 11.67 -0.53
C ALA A 514 9.57 11.56 0.92
N ASN A 515 10.11 10.63 1.67
CA ASN A 515 9.96 10.57 3.11
C ASN A 515 10.95 11.52 3.85
N PHE A 516 10.85 11.61 5.15
CA PHE A 516 11.72 12.48 5.96
C PHE A 516 13.19 12.00 5.95
N TYR A 517 13.42 10.70 5.79
CA TYR A 517 14.77 10.15 5.72
C TYR A 517 15.57 10.71 4.53
N LEU A 518 14.97 10.83 3.36
CA LEU A 518 15.65 11.38 2.18
C LEU A 518 15.98 12.88 2.37
N ASN A 519 15.08 13.61 3.03
CA ASN A 519 15.34 15.01 3.40
C ASN A 519 16.42 15.14 4.48
N TYR A 520 16.47 14.20 5.42
CA TYR A 520 17.52 14.13 6.45
C TYR A 520 18.91 13.89 5.83
N LEU A 521 19.02 12.98 4.86
CA LEU A 521 20.27 12.80 4.12
C LEU A 521 20.70 14.07 3.38
N ALA A 522 19.76 14.79 2.78
CA ALA A 522 20.05 16.08 2.15
C ALA A 522 20.56 17.14 3.17
N GLN A 523 19.97 17.16 4.38
CA GLN A 523 20.46 18.02 5.48
C GLN A 523 21.86 17.64 5.98
N LYS A 524 22.27 16.38 5.78
CA LYS A 524 23.64 15.90 6.06
C LYS A 524 24.65 16.28 4.96
N GLY A 525 24.20 16.95 3.92
CA GLY A 525 25.08 17.46 2.85
C GLY A 525 25.15 16.58 1.61
N TYR A 526 24.32 15.55 1.50
CA TYR A 526 24.24 14.69 0.31
C TYR A 526 23.26 15.24 -0.72
N ILE A 527 23.59 15.14 -1.99
CA ILE A 527 22.56 15.12 -3.04
C ILE A 527 21.88 13.77 -2.96
N VAL A 528 20.54 13.77 -2.79
CA VAL A 528 19.77 12.53 -2.76
C VAL A 528 19.04 12.35 -4.07
N PHE A 529 19.28 11.24 -4.74
CA PHE A 529 18.73 10.93 -6.06
C PHE A 529 17.89 9.67 -6.01
N THR A 530 16.74 9.69 -6.69
CA THR A 530 15.85 8.54 -6.88
C THR A 530 15.40 8.53 -8.34
N LEU A 531 15.34 7.34 -8.94
CA LEU A 531 14.84 7.12 -10.29
C LEU A 531 13.85 5.95 -10.28
N ASP A 532 12.67 6.15 -10.90
CA ASP A 532 11.69 5.10 -11.16
C ASP A 532 12.01 4.44 -12.52
N ASN A 533 12.52 3.21 -12.48
CA ASN A 533 12.95 2.42 -13.62
C ASN A 533 11.79 1.62 -14.25
N HIS A 534 12.04 0.92 -15.34
CA HIS A 534 11.13 -0.10 -15.88
C HIS A 534 10.71 -1.08 -14.77
N GLY A 535 9.48 -1.58 -14.85
CA GLY A 535 8.82 -2.31 -13.77
C GLY A 535 7.93 -1.43 -12.89
N THR A 536 8.12 -0.10 -12.87
CA THR A 536 7.32 0.85 -12.08
C THR A 536 5.88 0.90 -12.58
N SER A 537 4.91 1.01 -11.67
CA SER A 537 3.48 1.11 -11.98
C SER A 537 3.07 2.42 -12.67
N ASN A 538 1.83 2.44 -13.15
CA ASN A 538 1.18 3.60 -13.76
C ASN A 538 1.74 4.02 -15.15
N ARG A 539 2.52 3.16 -15.75
CA ARG A 539 3.19 3.40 -17.04
C ARG A 539 2.65 2.54 -18.18
N GLY A 540 1.76 1.61 -17.88
CA GLY A 540 1.22 0.61 -18.78
C GLY A 540 2.03 -0.68 -18.83
N LYS A 541 1.38 -1.73 -19.33
CA LYS A 541 1.86 -3.11 -19.28
C LYS A 541 3.27 -3.31 -19.86
N ALA A 542 3.58 -2.71 -20.99
CA ALA A 542 4.88 -2.87 -21.64
C ALA A 542 6.04 -2.41 -20.75
N PHE A 543 5.88 -1.27 -20.07
CA PHE A 543 6.86 -0.73 -19.14
C PHE A 543 6.92 -1.55 -17.83
N GLU A 544 5.76 -1.92 -17.29
CA GLU A 544 5.65 -2.70 -16.05
C GLU A 544 6.23 -4.11 -16.21
N GLN A 545 5.93 -4.78 -17.31
CA GLN A 545 6.35 -6.15 -17.59
C GLN A 545 7.72 -6.29 -18.31
N ALA A 546 8.47 -5.20 -18.44
CA ALA A 546 9.81 -5.24 -19.07
C ALA A 546 10.81 -6.08 -18.27
N ILE A 547 10.59 -6.21 -16.95
CA ILE A 547 11.44 -6.97 -16.03
C ILE A 547 11.19 -8.49 -16.07
N PHE A 548 10.13 -8.95 -16.70
CA PHE A 548 9.71 -10.35 -16.69
C PHE A 548 10.82 -11.31 -17.08
N ARG A 549 11.07 -12.35 -16.27
CA ARG A 549 12.11 -13.38 -16.36
C ARG A 549 13.54 -12.86 -16.22
N ASN A 550 13.76 -11.56 -15.95
CA ASN A 550 15.08 -10.95 -16.00
C ASN A 550 15.25 -9.80 -15.01
N VAL A 551 14.70 -9.97 -13.79
CA VAL A 551 14.78 -8.95 -12.73
C VAL A 551 16.22 -8.54 -12.42
N GLY A 552 16.43 -7.26 -12.11
CA GLY A 552 17.74 -6.66 -11.83
C GLY A 552 18.54 -6.30 -13.08
N THR A 553 18.02 -6.54 -14.29
CA THR A 553 18.75 -6.22 -15.53
C THR A 553 18.36 -4.86 -16.07
N ILE A 554 17.15 -4.72 -16.59
CA ILE A 554 16.70 -3.44 -17.16
C ILE A 554 16.63 -2.36 -16.11
N GLU A 555 16.29 -2.71 -14.87
CA GLU A 555 16.32 -1.80 -13.74
C GLU A 555 17.75 -1.26 -13.49
N SER A 556 18.76 -2.13 -13.57
CA SER A 556 20.18 -1.72 -13.45
C SER A 556 20.59 -0.81 -14.61
N GLU A 557 20.21 -1.13 -15.84
CA GLU A 557 20.49 -0.29 -17.03
C GLU A 557 19.89 1.12 -16.86
N ASP A 558 18.62 1.21 -16.46
CA ASP A 558 17.95 2.50 -16.22
C ASP A 558 18.61 3.29 -15.09
N GLN A 559 18.93 2.65 -13.95
CA GLN A 559 19.63 3.30 -12.85
C GLN A 559 20.99 3.85 -13.31
N MET A 560 21.71 3.15 -14.19
CA MET A 560 22.98 3.61 -14.73
C MET A 560 22.84 4.80 -15.70
N LEU A 561 21.72 4.95 -16.40
CA LEU A 561 21.39 6.20 -17.12
C LEU A 561 21.26 7.37 -16.14
N GLY A 562 20.61 7.14 -14.98
CA GLY A 562 20.56 8.13 -13.89
C GLY A 562 21.95 8.49 -13.37
N ILE A 563 22.84 7.53 -13.20
CA ILE A 563 24.24 7.75 -12.80
C ILE A 563 24.99 8.57 -13.87
N ALA A 564 24.80 8.26 -15.14
CA ALA A 564 25.42 9.03 -16.23
C ALA A 564 24.96 10.50 -16.21
N TYR A 565 23.65 10.73 -16.01
CA TYR A 565 23.12 12.08 -15.80
C TYR A 565 23.76 12.78 -14.61
N LEU A 566 23.84 12.14 -13.44
CA LEU A 566 24.44 12.72 -12.24
C LEU A 566 25.92 13.12 -12.49
N LYS A 567 26.69 12.26 -13.13
CA LYS A 567 28.11 12.52 -13.46
C LYS A 567 28.30 13.69 -14.44
N SER A 568 27.28 14.04 -15.23
CA SER A 568 27.30 15.20 -16.12
C SER A 568 27.16 16.56 -15.40
N LEU A 569 26.69 16.54 -14.14
CA LEU A 569 26.43 17.75 -13.37
C LEU A 569 27.71 18.27 -12.70
N PRO A 570 28.08 19.56 -12.88
CA PRO A 570 29.36 20.08 -12.41
C PRO A 570 29.53 20.09 -10.88
N PHE A 571 28.40 20.08 -10.15
CA PHE A 571 28.35 20.08 -8.70
C PHE A 571 28.28 18.69 -8.08
N VAL A 572 28.31 17.63 -8.88
CA VAL A 572 28.37 16.26 -8.39
C VAL A 572 29.81 15.79 -8.26
N ASP A 573 30.14 15.20 -7.11
CA ASP A 573 31.41 14.49 -6.91
C ASP A 573 31.25 13.03 -7.37
N ALA A 574 31.64 12.77 -8.60
CA ALA A 574 31.52 11.44 -9.21
C ALA A 574 32.35 10.34 -8.52
N SER A 575 33.31 10.72 -7.64
CA SER A 575 34.11 9.77 -6.86
C SER A 575 33.45 9.39 -5.52
N ARG A 576 32.36 10.08 -5.14
CA ARG A 576 31.61 9.88 -3.90
C ARG A 576 30.14 9.63 -4.17
N ILE A 577 29.83 8.49 -4.78
CA ILE A 577 28.44 8.02 -5.01
C ILE A 577 28.21 6.80 -4.12
N GLY A 578 27.20 6.90 -3.25
CA GLY A 578 26.69 5.80 -2.44
C GLY A 578 25.31 5.37 -2.90
N ILE A 579 24.87 4.20 -2.48
CA ILE A 579 23.54 3.65 -2.78
C ILE A 579 22.95 3.01 -1.54
N ASP A 580 21.63 3.17 -1.36
CA ASP A 580 20.86 2.63 -0.24
C ASP A 580 19.49 2.12 -0.73
N GLY A 581 19.07 0.97 -0.21
CA GLY A 581 17.77 0.41 -0.49
C GLY A 581 17.38 -0.71 0.46
N TRP A 582 16.07 -0.95 0.57
CA TRP A 582 15.50 -1.97 1.45
C TRP A 582 14.68 -2.99 0.64
N SER A 583 14.71 -4.30 1.03
CA SER A 583 13.96 -5.35 0.36
C SER A 583 14.42 -5.55 -1.10
N TYR A 584 13.53 -5.39 -2.07
CA TYR A 584 13.91 -5.31 -3.49
C TYR A 584 14.95 -4.20 -3.73
N GLY A 585 14.83 -3.07 -3.02
CA GLY A 585 15.84 -2.01 -3.06
C GLY A 585 17.19 -2.45 -2.48
N GLY A 586 17.20 -3.35 -1.51
CA GLY A 586 18.41 -4.03 -1.03
C GLY A 586 19.04 -4.92 -2.09
N PHE A 587 18.21 -5.71 -2.80
CA PHE A 587 18.64 -6.47 -3.98
C PHE A 587 19.24 -5.54 -5.06
N MET A 588 18.56 -4.44 -5.39
CA MET A 588 19.05 -3.48 -6.39
C MET A 588 20.32 -2.75 -5.95
N SER A 589 20.42 -2.37 -4.66
CA SER A 589 21.67 -1.78 -4.12
C SER A 589 22.85 -2.71 -4.28
N MET A 590 22.66 -4.01 -4.00
CA MET A 590 23.70 -5.00 -4.17
C MET A 590 23.97 -5.33 -5.65
N THR A 591 22.91 -5.47 -6.47
CA THR A 591 23.04 -5.69 -7.91
C THR A 591 23.92 -4.60 -8.55
N LEU A 592 23.58 -3.34 -8.30
CA LEU A 592 24.32 -2.19 -8.83
C LEU A 592 25.76 -2.13 -8.29
N LYS A 593 25.94 -2.42 -7.00
CA LYS A 593 27.28 -2.48 -6.38
C LYS A 593 28.16 -3.56 -6.99
N LEU A 594 27.62 -4.74 -7.24
CA LEU A 594 28.38 -5.89 -7.74
C LEU A 594 28.58 -5.83 -9.26
N GLN A 595 27.64 -5.26 -10.03
CA GLN A 595 27.78 -5.10 -11.47
C GLN A 595 28.61 -3.86 -11.84
N HIS A 596 28.59 -2.80 -11.01
CA HIS A 596 29.30 -1.55 -11.25
C HIS A 596 30.18 -1.15 -10.05
N PRO A 597 31.12 -1.99 -9.61
CA PRO A 597 31.85 -1.84 -8.36
C PRO A 597 32.70 -0.57 -8.27
N ASP A 598 33.11 -0.02 -9.42
CA ASP A 598 33.92 1.21 -9.49
C ASP A 598 33.07 2.49 -9.48
N VAL A 599 31.74 2.37 -9.54
CA VAL A 599 30.80 3.50 -9.52
C VAL A 599 30.36 3.84 -8.10
N PHE A 600 29.89 2.82 -7.38
CA PHE A 600 29.34 3.00 -6.03
C PHE A 600 30.44 2.73 -4.99
N LYS A 601 30.92 3.79 -4.34
CA LYS A 601 31.93 3.69 -3.29
C LYS A 601 31.39 2.93 -2.07
N VAL A 602 30.16 3.22 -1.68
CA VAL A 602 29.46 2.64 -0.53
C VAL A 602 28.09 2.11 -0.98
N ALA A 603 27.74 0.91 -0.56
CA ALA A 603 26.39 0.39 -0.70
C ALA A 603 25.84 -0.08 0.66
N ILE A 604 24.53 0.18 0.86
CA ILE A 604 23.79 -0.28 2.03
C ILE A 604 22.58 -1.05 1.52
N ALA A 605 22.39 -2.27 2.05
CA ALA A 605 21.32 -3.17 1.64
C ALA A 605 20.57 -3.70 2.86
N GLY A 606 19.34 -3.29 3.03
CA GLY A 606 18.50 -3.77 4.12
C GLY A 606 17.56 -4.88 3.66
N GLY A 607 17.49 -6.01 4.40
CA GLY A 607 16.61 -7.14 4.10
C GLY A 607 16.67 -7.59 2.63
N PRO A 608 17.87 -7.72 2.00
CA PRO A 608 17.96 -7.91 0.55
C PRO A 608 17.55 -9.31 0.12
N VAL A 609 16.83 -9.41 -1.00
CA VAL A 609 16.77 -10.66 -1.75
C VAL A 609 18.16 -10.91 -2.35
N ILE A 610 18.72 -12.08 -2.13
CA ILE A 610 20.04 -12.48 -2.63
C ILE A 610 19.94 -13.49 -3.77
N ASP A 611 19.05 -14.44 -3.60
CA ASP A 611 18.72 -15.41 -4.64
C ASP A 611 17.21 -15.60 -4.68
N TRP A 612 16.61 -15.37 -5.85
CA TRP A 612 15.16 -15.44 -6.03
C TRP A 612 14.60 -16.85 -5.80
N LYS A 613 15.42 -17.90 -5.79
CA LYS A 613 15.02 -19.24 -5.36
C LYS A 613 14.56 -19.31 -3.91
N TYR A 614 14.99 -18.38 -3.06
CA TYR A 614 14.58 -18.30 -1.66
C TYR A 614 13.34 -17.41 -1.45
N TYR A 615 12.79 -16.85 -2.52
CA TYR A 615 11.60 -16.01 -2.40
C TYR A 615 10.31 -16.81 -2.60
N GLU A 616 9.18 -16.25 -2.19
CA GLU A 616 7.90 -16.95 -2.22
C GLU A 616 7.31 -17.04 -3.65
N VAL A 617 6.47 -18.07 -3.85
CA VAL A 617 5.94 -18.50 -5.16
C VAL A 617 5.15 -17.40 -5.86
N MET A 618 4.15 -16.77 -5.17
CA MET A 618 3.19 -15.87 -5.80
C MET A 618 3.85 -14.62 -6.41
N TYR A 619 4.82 -14.07 -5.71
CA TYR A 619 5.60 -12.94 -6.21
C TYR A 619 6.76 -13.39 -7.12
N GLY A 620 7.55 -14.36 -6.64
CA GLY A 620 8.75 -14.81 -7.34
C GLY A 620 8.44 -15.40 -8.72
N GLU A 621 7.46 -16.28 -8.81
CA GLU A 621 7.09 -16.91 -10.09
C GLU A 621 6.35 -15.95 -11.02
N ARG A 622 5.64 -14.93 -10.51
CA ARG A 622 5.04 -13.89 -11.36
C ARG A 622 6.07 -13.17 -12.22
N TYR A 623 7.20 -12.81 -11.63
CA TYR A 623 8.20 -11.99 -12.31
C TYR A 623 9.36 -12.81 -12.89
N MET A 624 9.54 -14.06 -12.46
CA MET A 624 10.69 -14.88 -12.86
C MET A 624 10.33 -16.26 -13.43
N ASP A 625 9.04 -16.63 -13.44
CA ASP A 625 8.63 -18.03 -13.63
C ASP A 625 9.27 -18.95 -12.56
N THR A 626 9.36 -20.25 -12.83
CA THR A 626 10.05 -21.18 -11.93
C THR A 626 11.55 -21.28 -12.24
N PRO A 627 12.39 -21.67 -11.27
CA PRO A 627 13.81 -21.95 -11.54
C PRO A 627 14.02 -23.02 -12.61
N GLN A 628 13.05 -23.92 -12.80
CA GLN A 628 13.10 -24.99 -13.81
C GLN A 628 12.83 -24.47 -15.22
N THR A 629 11.92 -23.49 -15.36
CA THR A 629 11.52 -22.93 -16.67
C THR A 629 12.34 -21.72 -17.08
N ASN A 630 13.02 -21.07 -16.11
CA ASN A 630 13.89 -19.90 -16.33
C ASN A 630 15.25 -20.00 -15.61
N PRO A 631 16.03 -21.10 -15.78
CA PRO A 631 17.27 -21.29 -15.03
C PRO A 631 18.31 -20.18 -15.28
N ASP A 632 18.39 -19.66 -16.50
CA ASP A 632 19.35 -18.60 -16.87
C ASP A 632 18.99 -17.26 -16.20
N GLY A 633 17.71 -16.91 -16.13
CA GLY A 633 17.25 -15.71 -15.43
C GLY A 633 17.56 -15.75 -13.93
N TYR A 634 17.29 -16.88 -13.30
CA TYR A 634 17.65 -17.09 -11.88
C TYR A 634 19.16 -17.05 -11.64
N ALA A 635 19.95 -17.69 -12.52
CA ALA A 635 21.40 -17.65 -12.40
C ALA A 635 21.97 -16.24 -12.57
N LYS A 636 21.43 -15.45 -13.48
CA LYS A 636 21.82 -14.05 -13.74
C LYS A 636 21.44 -13.13 -12.59
N ALA A 637 20.24 -13.29 -12.03
CA ALA A 637 19.74 -12.48 -10.93
C ALA A 637 20.35 -12.85 -9.57
N SER A 638 20.95 -14.05 -9.43
CA SER A 638 21.58 -14.50 -8.17
C SER A 638 22.82 -13.69 -7.83
N LEU A 639 22.79 -12.99 -6.71
CA LEU A 639 23.92 -12.20 -6.20
C LEU A 639 25.04 -13.08 -5.66
N LEU A 640 24.76 -14.33 -5.31
CA LEU A 640 25.77 -15.31 -4.91
C LEU A 640 26.85 -15.46 -6.00
N ASN A 641 26.42 -15.55 -7.25
CA ASN A 641 27.31 -15.69 -8.39
C ASN A 641 28.21 -14.46 -8.65
N GLN A 642 27.86 -13.31 -8.07
CA GLN A 642 28.51 -12.02 -8.29
C GLN A 642 29.37 -11.58 -7.10
N ALA A 643 29.40 -12.31 -6.00
CA ALA A 643 30.08 -11.92 -4.76
C ALA A 643 31.53 -11.47 -4.97
N LYS A 644 32.29 -12.17 -5.85
CA LYS A 644 33.68 -11.85 -6.21
C LYS A 644 33.90 -10.48 -6.84
N ASN A 645 32.84 -9.84 -7.33
CA ASN A 645 32.92 -8.53 -7.92
C ASN A 645 32.93 -7.39 -6.88
N LEU A 646 32.71 -7.72 -5.59
CA LEU A 646 32.61 -6.71 -4.54
C LEU A 646 33.93 -5.94 -4.39
N LYS A 647 33.85 -4.62 -4.59
CA LYS A 647 34.92 -3.65 -4.27
C LYS A 647 34.37 -2.55 -3.36
N GLY A 648 35.20 -2.01 -2.48
CA GLY A 648 34.80 -0.93 -1.56
C GLY A 648 33.89 -1.43 -0.43
N LYS A 649 32.98 -0.58 0.03
CA LYS A 649 32.19 -0.81 1.24
C LYS A 649 30.76 -1.31 0.92
N LEU A 650 30.36 -2.38 1.63
CA LEU A 650 29.01 -2.90 1.62
C LEU A 650 28.58 -3.19 3.07
N LEU A 651 27.42 -2.62 3.47
CA LEU A 651 26.74 -2.96 4.71
C LEU A 651 25.43 -3.70 4.38
N ILE A 652 25.30 -4.93 4.87
CA ILE A 652 24.03 -5.65 4.84
C ILE A 652 23.38 -5.59 6.21
N MET A 653 22.06 -5.35 6.26
CA MET A 653 21.27 -5.33 7.50
C MET A 653 20.04 -6.23 7.34
N HIS A 654 19.70 -7.02 8.37
CA HIS A 654 18.53 -7.93 8.29
C HIS A 654 17.89 -8.14 9.65
N GLY A 655 16.56 -8.29 9.69
CA GLY A 655 15.82 -8.75 10.86
C GLY A 655 15.93 -10.26 11.03
N THR A 656 16.05 -10.74 12.27
CA THR A 656 16.21 -12.20 12.49
C THR A 656 14.91 -12.99 12.35
N GLU A 657 13.75 -12.30 12.41
CA GLU A 657 12.41 -12.90 12.29
C GLU A 657 11.73 -12.51 10.97
N ASP A 658 12.52 -12.18 9.94
CA ASP A 658 12.00 -11.79 8.63
C ASP A 658 11.35 -13.00 7.94
N ASN A 659 10.01 -12.92 7.80
CA ASN A 659 9.16 -13.91 7.14
C ASN A 659 8.78 -13.50 5.70
N THR A 660 9.27 -12.38 5.21
CA THR A 660 9.06 -11.89 3.83
C THR A 660 10.28 -12.19 2.97
N VAL A 661 11.44 -11.66 3.35
CA VAL A 661 12.72 -12.03 2.77
C VAL A 661 13.47 -12.85 3.82
N VAL A 662 13.33 -14.15 3.76
CA VAL A 662 13.86 -15.04 4.80
C VAL A 662 15.35 -14.80 5.03
N TRP A 663 15.78 -14.81 6.28
CA TRP A 663 17.15 -14.47 6.72
C TRP A 663 18.24 -15.29 6.03
N GLN A 664 17.89 -16.47 5.53
CA GLN A 664 18.76 -17.32 4.71
C GLN A 664 19.39 -16.58 3.53
N ASN A 665 18.68 -15.60 2.94
CA ASN A 665 19.23 -14.78 1.86
C ASN A 665 20.56 -14.14 2.27
N SER A 666 20.57 -13.35 3.34
CA SER A 666 21.80 -12.70 3.82
C SER A 666 22.87 -13.69 4.30
N LEU A 667 22.46 -14.74 5.02
CA LEU A 667 23.40 -15.75 5.52
C LEU A 667 24.10 -16.49 4.39
N SER A 668 23.40 -16.82 3.30
CA SER A 668 23.98 -17.47 2.12
C SER A 668 25.03 -16.58 1.44
N PHE A 669 24.76 -15.27 1.32
CA PHE A 669 25.72 -14.33 0.75
C PHE A 669 26.96 -14.17 1.64
N LEU A 670 26.78 -14.07 2.96
CA LEU A 670 27.88 -14.02 3.92
C LEU A 670 28.72 -15.28 3.83
N LYS A 671 28.10 -16.46 3.76
CA LYS A 671 28.82 -17.74 3.61
C LYS A 671 29.65 -17.76 2.33
N GLN A 672 29.06 -17.30 1.21
CA GLN A 672 29.80 -17.21 -0.06
C GLN A 672 31.01 -16.26 0.05
N CYS A 673 30.83 -15.10 0.70
CA CYS A 673 31.92 -14.16 0.92
C CYS A 673 33.04 -14.74 1.80
N VAL A 674 32.68 -15.48 2.86
CA VAL A 674 33.67 -16.18 3.71
C VAL A 674 34.48 -17.20 2.89
N ASP A 675 33.81 -18.00 2.05
CA ASP A 675 34.47 -19.02 1.21
C ASP A 675 35.39 -18.38 0.16
N ASP A 676 35.02 -17.19 -0.34
CA ASP A 676 35.82 -16.47 -1.31
C ASP A 676 36.84 -15.49 -0.69
N GLY A 677 36.93 -15.40 0.66
CA GLY A 677 37.83 -14.49 1.39
C GLY A 677 37.45 -13.00 1.24
N ILE A 678 36.19 -12.67 0.98
CA ILE A 678 35.69 -11.31 0.78
C ILE A 678 35.21 -10.74 2.12
N LEU A 679 35.61 -9.50 2.42
CA LEU A 679 35.20 -8.80 3.62
C LEU A 679 34.05 -7.82 3.32
N LEU A 680 33.00 -7.82 4.18
CA LEU A 680 31.92 -6.88 4.18
C LEU A 680 31.45 -6.60 5.61
N ASP A 681 30.66 -5.56 5.76
CA ASP A 681 30.04 -5.20 7.04
C ASP A 681 28.61 -5.79 7.11
N TYR A 682 28.26 -6.36 8.27
CA TYR A 682 26.96 -6.98 8.49
C TYR A 682 26.38 -6.57 9.84
N PHE A 683 25.07 -6.28 9.88
CA PHE A 683 24.39 -5.96 11.13
C PHE A 683 23.00 -6.61 11.19
N VAL A 684 22.68 -7.27 12.29
CA VAL A 684 21.37 -7.89 12.51
C VAL A 684 20.50 -7.06 13.44
N TYR A 685 19.19 -7.09 13.21
CA TYR A 685 18.17 -6.56 14.11
C TYR A 685 17.41 -7.74 14.74
N PRO A 686 17.81 -8.17 15.95
CA PRO A 686 17.19 -9.32 16.62
C PRO A 686 15.73 -9.04 16.96
N GLY A 687 14.86 -10.04 16.75
CA GLY A 687 13.43 -9.95 17.04
C GLY A 687 12.63 -9.06 16.09
N HIS A 688 13.24 -8.57 15.00
CA HIS A 688 12.53 -7.81 13.97
C HIS A 688 12.19 -8.68 12.77
N GLU A 689 10.97 -8.50 12.30
CA GLU A 689 10.48 -8.98 11.00
C GLU A 689 11.14 -8.21 9.84
N HIS A 690 10.55 -8.28 8.64
CA HIS A 690 11.06 -7.61 7.44
C HIS A 690 11.33 -6.11 7.63
N ASN A 691 10.54 -5.42 8.44
CA ASN A 691 10.73 -4.01 8.72
C ASN A 691 11.13 -3.76 10.18
N VAL A 692 12.26 -3.08 10.39
CA VAL A 692 12.63 -2.56 11.70
C VAL A 692 11.66 -1.44 12.09
N ARG A 693 10.99 -1.57 13.24
CA ARG A 693 9.89 -0.68 13.67
C ARG A 693 10.20 0.02 14.99
N GLY A 694 9.37 0.99 15.34
CA GLY A 694 9.42 1.70 16.63
C GLY A 694 10.74 2.45 16.81
N LYS A 695 11.24 2.47 18.05
CA LYS A 695 12.49 3.17 18.44
C LYS A 695 13.73 2.60 17.75
N ASP A 696 13.73 1.31 17.45
CA ASP A 696 14.88 0.64 16.84
C ASP A 696 15.07 1.06 15.38
N ARG A 697 14.02 1.55 14.74
CA ARG A 697 14.14 2.19 13.42
C ARG A 697 14.96 3.49 13.48
N ALA A 698 14.95 4.24 14.58
CA ALA A 698 15.83 5.40 14.74
C ALA A 698 17.31 4.96 14.86
N HIS A 699 17.58 3.83 15.51
CA HIS A 699 18.91 3.22 15.52
C HIS A 699 19.34 2.82 14.11
N LEU A 700 18.44 2.20 13.32
CA LEU A 700 18.69 1.86 11.91
C LEU A 700 19.10 3.10 11.10
N ILE A 701 18.35 4.20 11.20
CA ILE A 701 18.67 5.45 10.49
C ILE A 701 20.05 5.98 10.89
N ARG A 702 20.40 5.97 12.19
CA ARG A 702 21.76 6.34 12.63
C ARG A 702 22.83 5.44 12.05
N LYS A 703 22.60 4.12 12.06
CA LYS A 703 23.55 3.13 11.53
C LYS A 703 23.84 3.39 10.06
N ILE A 704 22.81 3.60 9.25
CA ILE A 704 22.93 3.93 7.82
C ILE A 704 23.69 5.26 7.64
N THR A 705 23.26 6.30 8.36
CA THR A 705 23.84 7.65 8.18
C THR A 705 25.30 7.69 8.56
N ASN A 706 25.66 7.12 9.72
CA ASN A 706 27.05 7.04 10.16
C ASN A 706 27.91 6.26 9.15
N TYR A 707 27.39 5.16 8.60
CA TYR A 707 28.14 4.38 7.62
C TYR A 707 28.46 5.19 6.35
N PHE A 708 27.53 6.03 5.89
CA PHE A 708 27.81 6.96 4.81
C PHE A 708 28.80 8.05 5.23
N GLU A 709 28.65 8.68 6.41
CA GLU A 709 29.55 9.72 6.90
C GLU A 709 31.01 9.22 7.04
N GLU A 710 31.18 7.96 7.43
CA GLU A 710 32.51 7.34 7.63
C GLU A 710 33.18 6.89 6.32
N ASN A 711 32.39 6.53 5.31
CA ASN A 711 32.91 5.80 4.14
C ASN A 711 32.68 6.49 2.79
N LEU A 712 31.78 7.45 2.69
CA LEU A 712 31.46 8.18 1.47
C LEU A 712 32.03 9.59 1.46
#